data_85c5b22256afdac9aa9eb826f72de0d8
#
_entry.id   85c5b22256afdac9aa9eb826f72de0d8
#
_cell.length_a   1.000
_cell.length_b   1.000
_cell.length_c   1.000
_cell.angle_alpha   90.00
_cell.angle_beta   90.00
_cell.angle_gamma   90.00
#
_symmetry.space_group_name_H-M   'P 1'
#
loop_
_entity.id
_entity.type
_entity.pdbx_description
1 polymer ?
#
loop_
_entity_poly.entity_id
_entity_poly.type
_entity_poly.pdbx_seq_one_letter_code
_entity_poly.pdbx_strand_id
1 'polypeptide(L)'
;MKKLTFLLLCVLCTLSLQAQKQFTLASPDGNLKTTITIGDRLTYDITCNGRQILTPSPISMTLDNGTVWGENAKLSGTSRKSVDEMIPSPFYRASELRNHYNGLTLRFKKDWNVEFRAYNDGIAYRFVNQGKKPFRVVTEVSDYCFPSDMTASVPYVKSGKDGDYNSQFFNSFENTYTTDKLSKLNKQRLMFLPLVVDAGDGVKVCITESDLENYPGLYLSASEGANRLSSMHAPYPKRTVQSGHNQLQMLVKEHEDYIAKVDKPRNFPWRIAVVTTTDKDLAATNLSYLLGAPSRMSDLSWIKPGKVAWDWWNDWNLDGVDFVTGVNNPTYKAYIDFASANGIEYVILDEGWAVNLQADLMQVVKEIDLKELVDYAASKNVGIILWAGYHAFERDMENVCRHYAEMGVKGFKVDFMDRDDQEMTAFNYRAAEMCAKYKLILDLHGTHKPAGLNRTYPNVLNFEGVNGLEQMKWSSPSVDQVKYDVMIPFIRQVSGPMDYTQGAMRNASKGNYYPCYSEPMSQGTRCRQLALYVVFESPFNMLCDTPSNYMREPESTAFIAEIPTVWDESIVLDGKMGEYIVTARRKGDVWYVGGITDWSARDIEVDCSFLGDKSYHATLFKDGVNAHRAGRDYKCESFPIKKDGKLKVHLAPGGGFALKIK
;
A
#
# COMPACT_ATOMS: atom_id res chain seq x y z
N MET A 1 -37.73 -82.35 6.11
CA MET A 1 -36.50 -81.69 5.58
C MET A 1 -36.98 -80.45 4.85
N LYS A 2 -36.94 -79.31 5.56
CA LYS A 2 -37.28 -77.97 5.04
C LYS A 2 -36.00 -77.25 4.63
N LYS A 3 -35.85 -76.89 3.36
CA LYS A 3 -34.77 -76.05 2.83
C LYS A 3 -35.08 -74.62 3.11
N LEU A 4 -34.21 -73.97 3.89
CA LEU A 4 -34.29 -72.55 4.14
C LEU A 4 -33.46 -71.83 3.08
N THR A 5 -34.08 -71.04 2.23
CA THR A 5 -33.42 -70.21 1.21
C THR A 5 -33.10 -68.85 1.83
N PHE A 6 -31.82 -68.54 2.01
CA PHE A 6 -31.34 -67.23 2.51
C PHE A 6 -31.27 -66.26 1.31
N LEU A 7 -32.12 -65.25 1.31
CA LEU A 7 -32.09 -64.17 0.32
C LEU A 7 -31.14 -63.08 0.81
N LEU A 8 -29.97 -63.02 0.18
CA LEU A 8 -28.98 -61.97 0.45
C LEU A 8 -29.35 -60.71 -0.28
N LEU A 9 -29.89 -59.70 0.43
CA LEU A 9 -30.20 -58.38 -0.11
C LEU A 9 -28.92 -57.51 -0.12
N CYS A 10 -28.22 -57.49 -1.26
CA CYS A 10 -27.13 -56.54 -1.47
C CYS A 10 -27.73 -55.12 -1.69
N VAL A 11 -27.72 -54.30 -0.66
CA VAL A 11 -27.93 -52.86 -0.79
C VAL A 11 -26.69 -52.23 -1.44
N LEU A 12 -26.71 -52.04 -2.74
CA LEU A 12 -25.74 -51.20 -3.45
C LEU A 12 -25.99 -49.75 -3.07
N CYS A 13 -25.27 -49.26 -2.07
CA CYS A 13 -25.08 -47.82 -1.88
C CYS A 13 -24.26 -47.31 -3.09
N THR A 14 -24.92 -46.83 -4.12
CA THR A 14 -24.30 -46.03 -5.17
C THR A 14 -23.91 -44.69 -4.56
N LEU A 15 -22.70 -44.61 -3.98
CA LEU A 15 -22.01 -43.38 -3.78
C LEU A 15 -21.79 -42.76 -5.16
N SER A 16 -22.63 -41.81 -5.53
CA SER A 16 -22.40 -40.95 -6.69
C SER A 16 -21.11 -40.15 -6.42
N LEU A 17 -19.98 -40.70 -6.74
CA LEU A 17 -18.75 -39.92 -6.87
C LEU A 17 -19.02 -38.91 -8.00
N GLN A 18 -19.41 -37.70 -7.62
CA GLN A 18 -19.50 -36.62 -8.57
C GLN A 18 -18.07 -36.37 -9.08
N ALA A 19 -17.82 -36.74 -10.36
CA ALA A 19 -16.50 -36.62 -10.96
C ALA A 19 -15.99 -35.18 -10.81
N GLN A 20 -14.90 -35.00 -10.11
CA GLN A 20 -14.24 -33.69 -9.95
C GLN A 20 -13.84 -33.18 -11.34
N LYS A 21 -14.22 -31.92 -11.64
CA LYS A 21 -13.78 -31.24 -12.87
C LYS A 21 -12.57 -30.34 -12.54
N GLN A 22 -11.52 -30.52 -13.33
CA GLN A 22 -10.28 -29.73 -13.15
C GLN A 22 -10.02 -28.86 -14.38
N PHE A 23 -9.54 -27.65 -14.13
CA PHE A 23 -9.15 -26.69 -15.14
C PHE A 23 -7.78 -26.12 -14.78
N THR A 24 -6.82 -26.23 -15.69
CA THR A 24 -5.49 -25.65 -15.52
C THR A 24 -5.40 -24.33 -16.27
N LEU A 25 -4.82 -23.32 -15.63
CA LEU A 25 -4.47 -22.04 -16.23
C LEU A 25 -2.98 -21.77 -15.96
N ALA A 26 -2.22 -21.48 -17.02
CA ALA A 26 -0.81 -21.16 -16.92
C ALA A 26 -0.57 -19.67 -17.20
N SER A 27 0.50 -19.11 -16.62
CA SER A 27 1.04 -17.81 -16.99
C SER A 27 1.48 -17.78 -18.47
N PRO A 28 1.64 -16.61 -19.11
CA PRO A 28 2.11 -16.51 -20.48
C PRO A 28 3.46 -17.20 -20.73
N ASP A 29 4.39 -17.14 -19.79
CA ASP A 29 5.70 -17.82 -19.85
C ASP A 29 5.65 -19.30 -19.44
N GLY A 30 4.50 -19.77 -18.90
CA GLY A 30 4.28 -21.16 -18.49
C GLY A 30 4.90 -21.56 -17.14
N ASN A 31 5.57 -20.65 -16.43
CA ASN A 31 6.28 -20.94 -15.19
C ASN A 31 5.32 -21.08 -13.99
N LEU A 32 4.26 -20.25 -13.94
CA LEU A 32 3.20 -20.36 -12.95
C LEU A 32 2.00 -21.10 -13.54
N LYS A 33 1.46 -22.03 -12.76
CA LYS A 33 0.22 -22.73 -13.10
C LYS A 33 -0.70 -22.79 -11.89
N THR A 34 -2.00 -22.68 -12.14
CA THR A 34 -3.04 -22.92 -11.15
C THR A 34 -3.99 -23.98 -11.67
N THR A 35 -4.32 -24.95 -10.82
CA THR A 35 -5.35 -25.95 -11.10
C THR A 35 -6.57 -25.61 -10.27
N ILE A 36 -7.68 -25.37 -10.92
CA ILE A 36 -8.95 -25.09 -10.28
C ILE A 36 -9.78 -26.39 -10.29
N THR A 37 -10.16 -26.86 -9.11
CA THR A 37 -10.92 -28.08 -8.93
C THR A 37 -12.35 -27.77 -8.48
N ILE A 38 -13.32 -28.24 -9.23
CA ILE A 38 -14.76 -28.17 -8.92
C ILE A 38 -15.22 -29.55 -8.46
N GLY A 39 -15.49 -29.67 -7.16
CA GLY A 39 -16.00 -30.85 -6.50
C GLY A 39 -17.04 -30.45 -5.46
N ASP A 40 -17.04 -31.11 -4.30
CA ASP A 40 -17.86 -30.70 -3.16
C ASP A 40 -17.53 -29.26 -2.73
N ARG A 41 -16.25 -28.88 -2.88
CA ARG A 41 -15.77 -27.51 -2.71
C ARG A 41 -15.00 -27.05 -3.96
N LEU A 42 -15.09 -25.77 -4.24
CA LEU A 42 -14.24 -25.10 -5.22
C LEU A 42 -12.90 -24.78 -4.55
N THR A 43 -11.82 -25.31 -5.12
CA THR A 43 -10.46 -25.07 -4.64
C THR A 43 -9.54 -24.68 -5.80
N TYR A 44 -8.44 -24.03 -5.48
CA TYR A 44 -7.35 -23.80 -6.41
C TYR A 44 -6.01 -24.12 -5.75
N ASP A 45 -5.03 -24.48 -6.56
CA ASP A 45 -3.64 -24.61 -6.15
C ASP A 45 -2.73 -23.73 -7.01
N ILE A 46 -1.48 -23.60 -6.63
CA ILE A 46 -0.46 -22.88 -7.43
C ILE A 46 0.82 -23.71 -7.44
N THR A 47 1.38 -23.87 -8.64
CA THR A 47 2.74 -24.41 -8.85
C THR A 47 3.61 -23.37 -9.54
N CYS A 48 4.88 -23.30 -9.15
CA CYS A 48 5.92 -22.49 -9.78
C CYS A 48 7.05 -23.40 -10.24
N ASN A 49 7.36 -23.42 -11.54
CA ASN A 49 8.37 -24.30 -12.14
C ASN A 49 8.18 -25.80 -11.74
N GLY A 50 6.91 -26.23 -11.66
CA GLY A 50 6.55 -27.59 -11.28
C GLY A 50 6.53 -27.88 -9.77
N ARG A 51 7.00 -26.95 -8.93
CA ARG A 51 6.97 -27.05 -7.47
C ARG A 51 5.65 -26.54 -6.92
N GLN A 52 5.05 -27.28 -5.99
CA GLN A 52 3.83 -26.87 -5.28
C GLN A 52 4.12 -25.69 -4.35
N ILE A 53 3.40 -24.59 -4.54
CA ILE A 53 3.50 -23.35 -3.73
C ILE A 53 2.28 -23.20 -2.83
N LEU A 54 1.08 -23.34 -3.38
CA LEU A 54 -0.16 -23.49 -2.61
C LEU A 54 -0.77 -24.85 -2.91
N THR A 55 -1.16 -25.56 -1.87
CA THR A 55 -1.99 -26.78 -1.97
C THR A 55 -3.45 -26.39 -2.18
N PRO A 56 -4.38 -27.32 -2.48
CA PRO A 56 -5.77 -26.98 -2.71
C PRO A 56 -6.36 -26.09 -1.61
N SER A 57 -6.54 -24.84 -1.96
CA SER A 57 -7.00 -23.75 -1.09
C SER A 57 -8.47 -23.47 -1.39
N PRO A 58 -9.39 -23.55 -0.41
CA PRO A 58 -10.81 -23.41 -0.64
C PRO A 58 -11.19 -21.94 -0.86
N ILE A 59 -12.15 -21.73 -1.79
CA ILE A 59 -12.79 -20.45 -2.01
C ILE A 59 -14.30 -20.61 -2.05
N SER A 60 -15.02 -19.77 -1.31
CA SER A 60 -16.48 -19.79 -1.28
C SER A 60 -17.07 -18.47 -0.79
N MET A 61 -18.36 -18.28 -1.03
CA MET A 61 -19.12 -17.12 -0.55
C MET A 61 -20.49 -17.58 -0.07
N THR A 62 -20.79 -17.39 1.20
CA THR A 62 -22.07 -17.74 1.82
C THR A 62 -23.01 -16.54 1.77
N LEU A 63 -24.21 -16.74 1.24
CA LEU A 63 -25.25 -15.73 1.12
C LEU A 63 -26.31 -15.89 2.23
N ASP A 64 -27.03 -14.82 2.53
CA ASP A 64 -28.07 -14.77 3.57
C ASP A 64 -29.26 -15.72 3.33
N ASN A 65 -29.47 -16.16 2.09
CA ASN A 65 -30.49 -17.17 1.73
C ASN A 65 -30.00 -18.62 1.87
N GLY A 66 -28.84 -18.85 2.49
CA GLY A 66 -28.23 -20.16 2.67
C GLY A 66 -27.53 -20.74 1.43
N THR A 67 -27.49 -20.00 0.31
CA THR A 67 -26.72 -20.43 -0.87
C THR A 67 -25.22 -20.22 -0.60
N VAL A 68 -24.41 -21.23 -0.92
CA VAL A 68 -22.94 -21.11 -0.86
C VAL A 68 -22.36 -21.22 -2.28
N TRP A 69 -21.83 -20.11 -2.79
CA TRP A 69 -21.04 -20.15 -4.01
C TRP A 69 -19.72 -20.85 -3.73
N GLY A 70 -19.37 -21.84 -4.55
CA GLY A 70 -18.15 -22.63 -4.35
C GLY A 70 -18.38 -23.99 -3.64
N GLU A 71 -19.59 -24.29 -3.15
CA GLU A 71 -19.96 -25.60 -2.65
C GLU A 71 -20.96 -26.29 -3.60
N ASN A 72 -20.70 -27.58 -3.94
CA ASN A 72 -21.54 -28.36 -4.87
C ASN A 72 -21.89 -27.58 -6.15
N ALA A 73 -20.94 -26.78 -6.63
CA ALA A 73 -21.16 -25.79 -7.68
C ALA A 73 -21.41 -26.46 -9.05
N LYS A 74 -22.48 -26.06 -9.73
CA LYS A 74 -22.87 -26.63 -11.04
C LYS A 74 -22.35 -25.72 -12.16
N LEU A 75 -21.23 -26.12 -12.78
CA LEU A 75 -20.65 -25.42 -13.92
C LEU A 75 -21.64 -25.40 -15.11
N SER A 76 -21.83 -24.21 -15.69
CA SER A 76 -22.67 -24.00 -16.89
C SER A 76 -21.85 -23.69 -18.14
N GLY A 77 -20.61 -23.23 -17.99
CA GLY A 77 -19.72 -22.95 -19.12
C GLY A 77 -18.37 -22.40 -18.69
N THR A 78 -17.47 -22.32 -19.65
CA THR A 78 -16.13 -21.74 -19.45
C THR A 78 -15.76 -20.83 -20.61
N SER A 79 -14.87 -19.87 -20.39
CA SER A 79 -14.19 -19.13 -21.47
C SER A 79 -12.76 -18.83 -21.08
N ARG A 80 -11.88 -18.79 -22.09
CA ARG A 80 -10.48 -18.44 -21.94
C ARG A 80 -10.16 -17.23 -22.78
N LYS A 81 -9.18 -16.45 -22.36
CA LYS A 81 -8.61 -15.34 -23.11
C LYS A 81 -7.12 -15.21 -22.81
N SER A 82 -6.40 -14.62 -23.73
CA SER A 82 -5.03 -14.11 -23.51
C SER A 82 -5.06 -12.62 -23.80
N VAL A 83 -4.41 -11.84 -22.97
CA VAL A 83 -4.34 -10.38 -23.08
C VAL A 83 -2.88 -9.98 -23.03
N ASP A 84 -2.48 -9.07 -23.90
CA ASP A 84 -1.17 -8.41 -23.91
C ASP A 84 -1.38 -6.98 -24.41
N GLU A 85 -1.39 -6.02 -23.48
CA GLU A 85 -1.68 -4.62 -23.78
C GLU A 85 -0.86 -3.70 -22.88
N MET A 86 -0.60 -2.46 -23.32
CA MET A 86 -0.03 -1.41 -22.48
C MET A 86 -1.15 -0.59 -21.85
N ILE A 87 -1.03 -0.34 -20.54
CA ILE A 87 -1.98 0.45 -19.75
C ILE A 87 -1.28 1.72 -19.28
N PRO A 88 -1.83 2.91 -19.59
CA PRO A 88 -1.32 4.17 -19.04
C PRO A 88 -1.35 4.19 -17.52
N SER A 89 -0.28 4.69 -16.90
CA SER A 89 -0.14 4.84 -15.45
C SER A 89 0.57 6.16 -15.11
N PRO A 90 -0.07 7.32 -15.38
CA PRO A 90 0.58 8.64 -15.43
C PRO A 90 1.15 9.12 -14.10
N PHE A 91 0.61 8.67 -12.98
CA PHE A 91 1.02 9.08 -11.62
C PHE A 91 1.49 7.89 -10.81
N TYR A 92 2.36 7.07 -11.41
CA TYR A 92 2.84 5.83 -10.82
C TYR A 92 4.35 5.66 -11.07
N ARG A 93 4.86 4.46 -10.83
CA ARG A 93 6.30 4.12 -11.00
C ARG A 93 6.78 4.00 -12.44
N ALA A 94 5.86 4.05 -13.41
CA ALA A 94 6.16 4.07 -14.84
C ALA A 94 5.01 4.78 -15.55
N SER A 95 5.27 5.37 -16.72
CA SER A 95 4.23 6.06 -17.51
C SER A 95 3.19 5.13 -18.10
N GLU A 96 3.56 3.88 -18.33
CA GLU A 96 2.70 2.80 -18.80
C GLU A 96 3.16 1.44 -18.26
N LEU A 97 2.25 0.49 -18.15
CA LEU A 97 2.49 -0.86 -17.63
C LEU A 97 1.98 -1.90 -18.59
N ARG A 98 2.75 -2.96 -18.83
CA ARG A 98 2.31 -4.11 -19.62
C ARG A 98 1.34 -4.97 -18.83
N ASN A 99 0.12 -5.13 -19.32
CA ASN A 99 -0.91 -6.02 -18.77
C ASN A 99 -0.94 -7.31 -19.59
N HIS A 100 -0.12 -8.29 -19.19
CA HIS A 100 0.06 -9.54 -19.92
C HIS A 100 -0.33 -10.74 -19.08
N TYR A 101 -1.46 -11.38 -19.41
CA TYR A 101 -2.01 -12.51 -18.66
C TYR A 101 -2.83 -13.48 -19.51
N ASN A 102 -2.96 -14.70 -19.03
CA ASN A 102 -3.96 -15.64 -19.47
C ASN A 102 -5.14 -15.64 -18.48
N GLY A 103 -6.37 -15.66 -18.99
CA GLY A 103 -7.59 -15.60 -18.20
C GLY A 103 -8.50 -16.82 -18.42
N LEU A 104 -9.16 -17.25 -17.33
CA LEU A 104 -10.18 -18.29 -17.32
C LEU A 104 -11.38 -17.79 -16.54
N THR A 105 -12.57 -17.86 -17.17
CA THR A 105 -13.84 -17.61 -16.48
C THR A 105 -14.60 -18.92 -16.38
N LEU A 106 -14.98 -19.28 -15.17
CA LEU A 106 -15.86 -20.40 -14.85
C LEU A 106 -17.26 -19.85 -14.56
N ARG A 107 -18.25 -20.20 -15.39
CA ARG A 107 -19.63 -19.77 -15.21
C ARG A 107 -20.42 -20.85 -14.50
N PHE A 108 -21.19 -20.46 -13.51
CA PHE A 108 -22.02 -21.38 -12.73
C PHE A 108 -23.49 -21.09 -12.91
N LYS A 109 -24.34 -22.05 -12.58
CA LYS A 109 -25.80 -21.84 -12.52
C LYS A 109 -26.11 -20.85 -11.39
N LYS A 110 -27.24 -20.12 -11.51
CA LYS A 110 -27.68 -19.08 -10.57
C LYS A 110 -26.86 -17.78 -10.64
N ASP A 111 -26.42 -17.41 -11.84
CA ASP A 111 -25.90 -16.08 -12.20
C ASP A 111 -24.66 -15.62 -11.43
N TRP A 112 -23.71 -16.51 -11.19
CA TRP A 112 -22.41 -16.15 -10.66
C TRP A 112 -21.27 -16.83 -11.42
N ASN A 113 -20.10 -16.19 -11.39
CA ASN A 113 -18.88 -16.69 -12.02
C ASN A 113 -17.71 -16.59 -11.06
N VAL A 114 -16.62 -17.29 -11.40
CA VAL A 114 -15.29 -17.01 -10.87
C VAL A 114 -14.35 -16.73 -12.04
N GLU A 115 -13.62 -15.64 -11.96
CA GLU A 115 -12.57 -15.26 -12.91
C GLU A 115 -11.21 -15.52 -12.31
N PHE A 116 -10.33 -16.17 -13.07
CA PHE A 116 -8.91 -16.33 -12.77
C PHE A 116 -8.07 -15.62 -13.80
N ARG A 117 -6.97 -15.00 -13.35
CA ARG A 117 -5.90 -14.47 -14.20
C ARG A 117 -4.55 -15.01 -13.75
N ALA A 118 -3.77 -15.51 -14.69
CA ALA A 118 -2.39 -15.93 -14.47
C ALA A 118 -1.44 -14.98 -15.19
N TYR A 119 -0.65 -14.24 -14.41
CA TYR A 119 0.45 -13.39 -14.83
C TYR A 119 1.77 -14.13 -14.64
N ASN A 120 2.87 -13.63 -15.19
CA ASN A 120 4.18 -14.23 -14.99
C ASN A 120 4.70 -14.11 -13.54
N ASP A 121 4.13 -13.19 -12.78
CA ASP A 121 4.48 -12.87 -11.39
C ASP A 121 3.33 -13.10 -10.40
N GLY A 122 2.24 -13.80 -10.79
CA GLY A 122 1.18 -14.12 -9.84
C GLY A 122 -0.11 -14.67 -10.43
N ILE A 123 -0.94 -15.17 -9.53
CA ILE A 123 -2.27 -15.67 -9.80
C ILE A 123 -3.29 -14.82 -9.03
N ALA A 124 -4.36 -14.41 -9.71
CA ALA A 124 -5.45 -13.69 -9.09
C ALA A 124 -6.80 -14.32 -9.44
N TYR A 125 -7.75 -14.26 -8.50
CA TYR A 125 -9.14 -14.64 -8.77
C TYR A 125 -10.11 -13.65 -8.13
N ARG A 126 -11.34 -13.64 -8.65
CA ARG A 126 -12.48 -12.93 -8.05
C ARG A 126 -13.79 -13.64 -8.33
N PHE A 127 -14.74 -13.44 -7.44
CA PHE A 127 -16.15 -13.74 -7.71
C PHE A 127 -16.78 -12.64 -8.55
N VAL A 128 -17.84 -12.98 -9.29
CA VAL A 128 -18.63 -12.05 -10.11
C VAL A 128 -20.09 -12.39 -9.92
N ASN A 129 -20.90 -11.43 -9.48
CA ASN A 129 -22.34 -11.51 -9.46
C ASN A 129 -22.93 -10.97 -10.75
N GLN A 130 -23.70 -11.76 -11.46
CA GLN A 130 -24.49 -11.37 -12.64
C GLN A 130 -25.99 -11.25 -12.33
N GLY A 131 -26.41 -11.73 -11.16
CA GLY A 131 -27.79 -11.70 -10.70
C GLY A 131 -28.25 -10.29 -10.35
N LYS A 132 -29.53 -10.00 -10.62
CA LYS A 132 -30.13 -8.67 -10.36
C LYS A 132 -30.81 -8.57 -9.00
N LYS A 133 -31.02 -9.70 -8.32
CA LYS A 133 -31.66 -9.71 -6.99
C LYS A 133 -30.66 -9.31 -5.91
N PRO A 134 -31.04 -8.43 -4.99
CA PRO A 134 -30.17 -8.09 -3.86
C PRO A 134 -30.00 -9.28 -2.92
N PHE A 135 -28.84 -9.34 -2.25
CA PHE A 135 -28.53 -10.32 -1.22
C PHE A 135 -27.45 -9.75 -0.27
N ARG A 136 -27.21 -10.47 0.83
CA ARG A 136 -26.12 -10.17 1.76
C ARG A 136 -25.08 -11.28 1.68
N VAL A 137 -23.83 -10.91 1.75
CA VAL A 137 -22.71 -11.84 1.92
C VAL A 137 -22.50 -12.02 3.42
N VAL A 138 -22.71 -13.23 3.90
CA VAL A 138 -22.52 -13.57 5.32
C VAL A 138 -21.03 -13.81 5.59
N THR A 139 -20.38 -14.62 4.76
CA THR A 139 -18.93 -14.89 4.84
C THR A 139 -18.34 -15.11 3.46
N GLU A 140 -17.04 -14.78 3.32
CA GLU A 140 -16.19 -15.19 2.20
C GLU A 140 -15.05 -16.03 2.74
N VAL A 141 -14.78 -17.17 2.11
CA VAL A 141 -13.60 -18.00 2.32
C VAL A 141 -12.62 -17.77 1.18
N SER A 142 -11.46 -17.29 1.50
CA SER A 142 -10.32 -16.98 0.60
C SER A 142 -9.03 -17.42 1.28
N ASP A 143 -8.92 -18.73 1.54
CA ASP A 143 -7.84 -19.26 2.35
C ASP A 143 -6.60 -19.58 1.51
N TYR A 144 -5.46 -19.63 2.19
CA TYR A 144 -4.17 -19.97 1.60
C TYR A 144 -3.57 -21.14 2.36
N CYS A 145 -3.50 -22.30 1.68
CA CYS A 145 -2.96 -23.53 2.24
C CYS A 145 -1.57 -23.78 1.66
N PHE A 146 -0.58 -24.00 2.53
CA PHE A 146 0.81 -24.21 2.14
C PHE A 146 1.22 -25.67 2.31
N PRO A 147 2.16 -26.20 1.49
CA PRO A 147 2.58 -27.60 1.56
C PRO A 147 3.41 -27.95 2.80
N SER A 148 3.95 -26.95 3.50
CA SER A 148 4.80 -27.14 4.67
C SER A 148 4.76 -25.93 5.61
N ASP A 149 5.40 -26.04 6.76
CA ASP A 149 5.56 -24.95 7.75
C ASP A 149 6.61 -23.93 7.27
N MET A 150 6.16 -23.01 6.42
CA MET A 150 6.97 -21.94 5.82
C MET A 150 7.17 -20.76 6.78
N THR A 151 8.10 -19.88 6.46
CA THR A 151 8.31 -18.63 7.20
C THR A 151 7.45 -17.52 6.60
N ALA A 152 6.73 -16.77 7.43
CA ALA A 152 5.91 -15.65 7.00
C ALA A 152 6.35 -14.35 7.67
N SER A 153 6.30 -13.23 6.93
CA SER A 153 6.44 -11.88 7.45
C SER A 153 5.09 -11.20 7.40
N VAL A 154 4.52 -10.93 8.57
CA VAL A 154 3.13 -10.53 8.73
C VAL A 154 2.98 -9.27 9.58
N PRO A 155 2.07 -8.34 9.23
CA PRO A 155 1.71 -7.19 10.06
C PRO A 155 0.50 -7.54 10.92
N TYR A 156 0.69 -7.68 12.23
CA TYR A 156 -0.44 -7.85 13.13
C TYR A 156 -1.20 -6.55 13.37
N VAL A 157 -2.50 -6.66 13.55
CA VAL A 157 -3.31 -5.55 14.08
C VAL A 157 -2.83 -5.23 15.50
N LYS A 158 -2.55 -3.96 15.80
CA LYS A 158 -2.11 -3.52 17.15
C LYS A 158 -3.30 -3.37 18.13
N SER A 159 -4.43 -2.85 17.65
CA SER A 159 -5.62 -2.56 18.44
C SER A 159 -6.44 -3.80 18.77
N GLY A 160 -7.41 -3.67 19.65
CA GLY A 160 -8.32 -4.73 20.05
C GLY A 160 -7.70 -5.75 21.01
N LYS A 161 -8.50 -6.73 21.42
CA LYS A 161 -8.13 -7.76 22.40
C LYS A 161 -7.74 -9.06 21.70
N ASP A 162 -6.81 -9.78 22.29
CA ASP A 162 -6.43 -11.12 21.84
C ASP A 162 -7.65 -12.05 21.84
N GLY A 163 -7.88 -12.77 20.75
CA GLY A 163 -8.98 -13.70 20.57
C GLY A 163 -10.33 -13.06 20.24
N ASP A 164 -10.50 -11.76 20.44
CA ASP A 164 -11.68 -11.00 20.04
C ASP A 164 -11.43 -10.30 18.68
N TYR A 165 -11.63 -11.03 17.61
CA TYR A 165 -11.38 -10.51 16.26
C TYR A 165 -12.25 -9.29 15.91
N ASN A 166 -13.49 -9.21 16.42
CA ASN A 166 -14.35 -8.05 16.14
C ASN A 166 -13.75 -6.75 16.68
N SER A 167 -13.08 -6.80 17.84
CA SER A 167 -12.40 -5.62 18.40
C SER A 167 -11.13 -5.23 17.61
N GLN A 168 -10.59 -6.12 16.75
CA GLN A 168 -9.38 -5.89 15.98
C GLN A 168 -9.63 -5.26 14.61
N PHE A 169 -10.87 -5.17 14.15
CA PHE A 169 -11.17 -4.52 12.87
C PHE A 169 -11.15 -2.98 12.94
N PHE A 170 -10.91 -2.40 14.11
CA PHE A 170 -10.54 -1.00 14.24
C PHE A 170 -9.02 -0.89 14.22
N ASN A 171 -8.44 -0.45 13.09
CA ASN A 171 -7.02 -0.57 12.80
C ASN A 171 -6.54 0.52 11.84
N SER A 172 -5.47 1.24 12.17
CA SER A 172 -4.84 2.25 11.32
C SER A 172 -3.93 1.67 10.23
N PHE A 173 -3.72 0.35 10.20
CA PHE A 173 -2.83 -0.36 9.25
C PHE A 173 -1.35 0.03 9.33
N GLU A 174 -0.93 0.52 10.48
CA GLU A 174 0.42 0.95 10.78
C GLU A 174 1.08 0.00 11.78
N ASN A 175 1.84 -0.96 11.29
CA ASN A 175 2.63 -1.83 12.16
C ASN A 175 3.89 -2.33 11.43
N THR A 176 4.92 -2.64 12.22
CA THR A 176 6.09 -3.36 11.74
C THR A 176 5.76 -4.84 11.51
N TYR A 177 6.60 -5.54 10.74
CA TYR A 177 6.40 -6.96 10.45
C TYR A 177 7.01 -7.86 11.52
N THR A 178 6.26 -8.91 11.89
CA THR A 178 6.76 -10.07 12.61
C THR A 178 7.09 -11.18 11.61
N THR A 179 8.29 -11.75 11.71
CA THR A 179 8.72 -12.86 10.85
C THR A 179 8.88 -14.13 11.69
N ASP A 180 8.07 -15.16 11.41
CA ASP A 180 8.12 -16.46 12.10
C ASP A 180 7.57 -17.59 11.19
N LYS A 181 7.68 -18.83 11.64
CA LYS A 181 7.03 -19.99 11.03
C LYS A 181 5.51 -19.86 11.09
N LEU A 182 4.80 -20.33 10.05
CA LEU A 182 3.34 -20.34 10.02
C LEU A 182 2.73 -20.99 11.27
N SER A 183 3.34 -22.08 11.75
CA SER A 183 2.89 -22.80 12.96
C SER A 183 3.05 -21.99 14.26
N LYS A 184 3.89 -20.96 14.26
CA LYS A 184 4.22 -20.11 15.42
C LYS A 184 3.54 -18.76 15.39
N LEU A 185 2.84 -18.42 14.30
CA LEU A 185 2.12 -17.16 14.21
C LEU A 185 1.08 -17.04 15.35
N ASN A 186 0.86 -15.81 15.80
CA ASN A 186 -0.11 -15.56 16.86
C ASN A 186 -1.54 -15.84 16.37
N LYS A 187 -2.15 -16.90 16.92
CA LYS A 187 -3.50 -17.35 16.57
C LYS A 187 -4.63 -16.48 17.10
N GLN A 188 -4.32 -15.52 17.96
CA GLN A 188 -5.29 -14.64 18.57
C GLN A 188 -5.31 -13.25 17.92
N ARG A 189 -4.42 -13.01 16.94
CA ARG A 189 -4.32 -11.73 16.24
C ARG A 189 -4.63 -11.85 14.75
N LEU A 190 -5.36 -10.87 14.25
CA LEU A 190 -5.54 -10.66 12.82
C LEU A 190 -4.27 -10.09 12.20
N MET A 191 -4.03 -10.47 10.96
CA MET A 191 -2.98 -9.95 10.09
C MET A 191 -3.65 -9.20 8.95
N PHE A 192 -3.29 -7.93 8.75
CA PHE A 192 -3.75 -7.18 7.59
C PHE A 192 -2.83 -7.37 6.38
N LEU A 193 -3.30 -6.98 5.20
CA LEU A 193 -2.53 -7.16 3.96
C LEU A 193 -1.77 -5.87 3.56
N PRO A 194 -0.65 -6.02 2.79
CA PRO A 194 -0.04 -7.27 2.29
C PRO A 194 0.80 -8.00 3.34
N LEU A 195 1.02 -9.28 3.10
CA LEU A 195 1.97 -10.10 3.84
C LEU A 195 2.73 -11.04 2.90
N VAL A 196 3.91 -11.53 3.33
CA VAL A 196 4.75 -12.40 2.50
C VAL A 196 5.05 -13.71 3.20
N VAL A 197 4.92 -14.82 2.47
CA VAL A 197 5.37 -16.15 2.88
C VAL A 197 6.58 -16.56 2.03
N ASP A 198 7.66 -16.91 2.67
CA ASP A 198 8.87 -17.44 2.06
C ASP A 198 8.71 -18.95 1.80
N ALA A 199 8.53 -19.32 0.54
CA ALA A 199 8.38 -20.69 0.13
C ALA A 199 9.71 -21.44 -0.02
N GLY A 200 10.85 -20.79 0.26
CA GLY A 200 12.20 -21.35 0.11
C GLY A 200 12.72 -21.30 -1.32
N ASP A 201 14.00 -21.53 -1.51
CA ASP A 201 14.71 -21.52 -2.80
C ASP A 201 14.51 -20.22 -3.60
N GLY A 202 14.41 -19.09 -2.89
CA GLY A 202 14.18 -17.75 -3.48
C GLY A 202 12.72 -17.46 -3.82
N VAL A 203 11.82 -18.45 -3.73
CA VAL A 203 10.40 -18.22 -4.06
C VAL A 203 9.69 -17.51 -2.92
N LYS A 204 9.02 -16.40 -3.23
CA LYS A 204 8.18 -15.63 -2.30
C LYS A 204 6.73 -15.63 -2.78
N VAL A 205 5.80 -15.67 -1.81
CA VAL A 205 4.36 -15.49 -2.04
C VAL A 205 3.90 -14.26 -1.30
N CYS A 206 3.57 -13.18 -2.01
CA CYS A 206 2.94 -12.02 -1.38
C CYS A 206 1.42 -12.11 -1.57
N ILE A 207 0.69 -12.09 -0.47
CA ILE A 207 -0.76 -12.11 -0.47
C ILE A 207 -1.25 -10.68 -0.37
N THR A 208 -2.09 -10.26 -1.32
CA THR A 208 -2.73 -8.95 -1.35
C THR A 208 -4.07 -9.01 -2.08
N GLU A 209 -4.68 -7.84 -2.31
CA GLU A 209 -5.96 -7.72 -3.00
C GLU A 209 -6.01 -6.45 -3.84
N SER A 210 -6.98 -6.34 -4.74
CA SER A 210 -7.23 -5.15 -5.55
C SER A 210 -8.70 -5.02 -5.95
N ASP A 211 -9.09 -3.82 -6.42
CA ASP A 211 -10.46 -3.48 -6.80
C ASP A 211 -11.42 -3.56 -5.59
N LEU A 212 -10.97 -2.99 -4.46
CA LEU A 212 -11.65 -3.05 -3.17
C LEU A 212 -12.73 -1.95 -3.06
N GLU A 213 -13.67 -1.94 -3.98
CA GLU A 213 -14.76 -0.98 -3.98
C GLU A 213 -16.01 -1.53 -3.29
N ASN A 214 -16.50 -0.84 -2.25
CA ASN A 214 -17.77 -1.17 -1.59
C ASN A 214 -17.84 -2.66 -1.17
N TYR A 215 -16.75 -3.16 -0.57
CA TYR A 215 -16.61 -4.50 -0.04
C TYR A 215 -15.50 -4.52 1.02
N PRO A 216 -15.64 -5.26 2.13
CA PRO A 216 -14.64 -5.22 3.21
C PRO A 216 -13.30 -5.77 2.78
N GLY A 217 -12.23 -5.23 3.35
CA GLY A 217 -10.86 -5.70 3.19
C GLY A 217 -10.65 -7.11 3.72
N LEU A 218 -9.66 -7.80 3.16
CA LEU A 218 -9.25 -9.14 3.59
C LEU A 218 -8.19 -9.05 4.70
N TYR A 219 -8.50 -9.67 5.84
CA TYR A 219 -7.53 -10.04 6.88
C TYR A 219 -7.28 -11.54 6.84
N LEU A 220 -6.16 -11.96 7.42
CA LEU A 220 -5.81 -13.37 7.58
C LEU A 220 -5.61 -13.70 9.06
N SER A 221 -5.89 -14.96 9.41
CA SER A 221 -5.70 -15.54 10.73
C SER A 221 -4.97 -16.88 10.60
N ALA A 222 -4.11 -17.20 11.58
CA ALA A 222 -3.41 -18.49 11.68
C ALA A 222 -4.16 -19.47 12.61
N SER A 223 -5.43 -19.23 12.93
CA SER A 223 -6.18 -19.99 13.94
C SER A 223 -6.46 -21.45 13.56
N GLU A 224 -6.55 -21.78 12.26
CA GLU A 224 -7.06 -23.06 11.76
C GLU A 224 -6.01 -24.06 11.26
N GLY A 225 -4.79 -24.05 11.80
CA GLY A 225 -3.79 -25.06 11.47
C GLY A 225 -2.42 -24.50 11.12
N ALA A 226 -1.42 -25.40 11.11
CA ALA A 226 -0.02 -24.99 11.03
C ALA A 226 0.41 -24.45 9.67
N ASN A 227 -0.28 -24.80 8.59
CA ASN A 227 0.13 -24.46 7.24
C ASN A 227 -1.00 -23.73 6.46
N ARG A 228 -1.92 -23.09 7.17
CA ARG A 228 -3.08 -22.40 6.59
C ARG A 228 -3.21 -21.00 7.16
N LEU A 229 -3.44 -20.04 6.28
CA LEU A 229 -3.90 -18.71 6.60
C LEU A 229 -5.36 -18.59 6.19
N SER A 230 -6.24 -18.39 7.16
CA SER A 230 -7.70 -18.35 6.96
C SER A 230 -8.19 -16.92 6.84
N SER A 231 -9.07 -16.69 5.88
CA SER A 231 -9.64 -15.39 5.60
C SER A 231 -10.60 -14.89 6.68
N MET A 232 -10.52 -13.61 6.97
CA MET A 232 -11.39 -12.89 7.88
C MET A 232 -11.77 -11.54 7.27
N HIS A 233 -13.00 -11.07 7.54
CA HIS A 233 -13.51 -9.79 7.05
C HIS A 233 -14.25 -9.06 8.15
N ALA A 234 -14.15 -7.74 8.18
CA ALA A 234 -14.92 -6.92 9.09
C ALA A 234 -16.44 -7.09 8.83
N PRO A 235 -17.26 -7.42 9.86
CA PRO A 235 -18.70 -7.42 9.71
C PRO A 235 -19.23 -6.03 9.38
N TYR A 236 -20.36 -5.97 8.65
CA TYR A 236 -21.01 -4.71 8.32
C TYR A 236 -21.40 -3.95 9.60
N PRO A 237 -21.11 -2.64 9.71
CA PRO A 237 -21.47 -1.86 10.88
C PRO A 237 -22.99 -1.69 10.98
N LYS A 238 -23.59 -2.09 12.12
CA LYS A 238 -25.00 -1.87 12.43
C LYS A 238 -25.25 -0.54 13.09
N ARG A 239 -24.37 -0.17 14.02
CA ARG A 239 -24.43 1.11 14.72
C ARG A 239 -23.02 1.65 14.95
N THR A 240 -22.82 2.87 14.53
CA THR A 240 -21.58 3.63 14.79
C THR A 240 -21.85 4.80 15.73
N VAL A 241 -20.80 5.25 16.42
CA VAL A 241 -20.86 6.40 17.34
C VAL A 241 -19.65 7.29 17.08
N GLN A 242 -19.89 8.58 16.93
CA GLN A 242 -18.85 9.58 16.87
C GLN A 242 -18.02 9.55 18.14
N SER A 243 -16.71 9.40 18.02
CA SER A 243 -15.75 9.28 19.13
C SER A 243 -14.31 9.30 18.59
N GLY A 244 -13.39 8.72 19.37
CA GLY A 244 -11.99 8.57 19.00
C GLY A 244 -11.21 9.87 19.10
N HIS A 245 -10.12 9.97 18.33
CA HIS A 245 -9.25 11.14 18.33
C HIS A 245 -10.05 12.40 17.94
N ASN A 246 -10.08 13.38 18.82
CA ASN A 246 -10.76 14.68 18.62
C ASN A 246 -12.19 14.60 18.06
N GLN A 247 -12.94 13.49 18.31
CA GLN A 247 -14.27 13.23 17.79
C GLN A 247 -14.32 13.07 16.24
N LEU A 248 -13.21 12.70 15.63
CA LEU A 248 -13.07 12.62 14.19
C LEU A 248 -13.30 11.23 13.58
N GLN A 249 -13.61 10.23 14.42
CA GLN A 249 -13.84 8.85 14.03
C GLN A 249 -15.29 8.41 14.27
N MET A 250 -15.72 7.38 13.54
CA MET A 250 -17.01 6.70 13.75
C MET A 250 -16.74 5.26 14.21
N LEU A 251 -16.76 5.04 15.53
CA LEU A 251 -16.48 3.74 16.12
C LEU A 251 -17.68 2.81 15.98
N VAL A 252 -17.47 1.60 15.49
CA VAL A 252 -18.51 0.57 15.42
C VAL A 252 -18.79 0.03 16.82
N LYS A 253 -20.05 0.11 17.25
CA LYS A 253 -20.52 -0.38 18.56
C LYS A 253 -21.32 -1.65 18.43
N GLU A 254 -21.95 -1.87 17.29
CA GLU A 254 -22.71 -3.07 16.98
C GLU A 254 -22.47 -3.47 15.53
N HIS A 255 -22.35 -4.76 15.29
CA HIS A 255 -22.17 -5.35 13.97
C HIS A 255 -23.43 -6.10 13.52
N GLU A 256 -23.61 -6.18 12.21
CA GLU A 256 -24.55 -7.12 11.59
C GLU A 256 -23.94 -8.53 11.53
N ASP A 257 -24.75 -9.51 11.18
CA ASP A 257 -24.35 -10.92 10.98
C ASP A 257 -23.89 -11.24 9.54
N TYR A 258 -23.58 -10.22 8.77
CA TYR A 258 -23.06 -10.30 7.40
C TYR A 258 -21.94 -9.26 7.21
N ILE A 259 -21.13 -9.49 6.14
CA ILE A 259 -19.97 -8.62 5.86
C ILE A 259 -20.27 -7.58 4.76
N ALA A 260 -21.23 -7.87 3.85
CA ALA A 260 -21.54 -6.95 2.75
C ALA A 260 -22.98 -7.05 2.27
N LYS A 261 -23.53 -5.91 1.81
CA LYS A 261 -24.78 -5.80 1.04
C LYS A 261 -24.45 -5.72 -0.44
N VAL A 262 -25.20 -6.45 -1.27
CA VAL A 262 -25.05 -6.49 -2.72
C VAL A 262 -26.40 -6.22 -3.37
N ASP A 263 -26.58 -5.04 -3.94
CA ASP A 263 -27.88 -4.59 -4.48
C ASP A 263 -28.02 -4.74 -5.99
N LYS A 264 -26.90 -4.97 -6.70
CA LYS A 264 -26.83 -5.03 -8.16
C LYS A 264 -25.72 -5.96 -8.63
N PRO A 265 -25.70 -6.35 -9.92
CA PRO A 265 -24.57 -7.07 -10.50
C PRO A 265 -23.26 -6.33 -10.24
N ARG A 266 -22.22 -7.09 -9.84
CA ARG A 266 -20.90 -6.51 -9.53
C ARG A 266 -19.77 -7.52 -9.65
N ASN A 267 -18.57 -7.02 -9.82
CA ASN A 267 -17.33 -7.73 -9.52
C ASN A 267 -17.03 -7.61 -8.03
N PHE A 268 -16.48 -8.67 -7.43
CA PHE A 268 -15.89 -8.63 -6.10
C PHE A 268 -14.38 -8.34 -6.21
N PRO A 269 -13.70 -8.00 -5.11
CA PRO A 269 -12.26 -7.73 -5.14
C PRO A 269 -11.46 -8.90 -5.69
N TRP A 270 -10.33 -8.60 -6.33
CA TRP A 270 -9.35 -9.58 -6.69
C TRP A 270 -8.58 -10.03 -5.46
N ARG A 271 -8.50 -11.34 -5.23
CA ARG A 271 -7.59 -11.98 -4.29
C ARG A 271 -6.35 -12.39 -5.05
N ILE A 272 -5.19 -11.91 -4.60
CA ILE A 272 -3.94 -11.97 -5.36
C ILE A 272 -2.90 -12.74 -4.57
N ALA A 273 -2.30 -13.75 -5.19
CA ALA A 273 -1.05 -14.36 -4.77
C ALA A 273 0.03 -13.97 -5.79
N VAL A 274 0.85 -12.96 -5.44
CA VAL A 274 2.07 -12.65 -6.19
C VAL A 274 3.08 -13.77 -5.90
N VAL A 275 3.65 -14.38 -6.92
CA VAL A 275 4.61 -15.47 -6.78
C VAL A 275 5.82 -15.17 -7.65
N THR A 276 6.96 -14.95 -7.03
CA THR A 276 8.21 -14.62 -7.72
C THR A 276 9.35 -15.53 -7.26
N THR A 277 10.35 -15.68 -8.09
CA THR A 277 11.54 -16.52 -7.80
C THR A 277 12.74 -15.71 -7.33
N THR A 278 12.61 -14.37 -7.31
CA THR A 278 13.61 -13.46 -6.76
C THR A 278 12.92 -12.35 -5.96
N ASP A 279 13.61 -11.82 -4.97
CA ASP A 279 13.08 -10.72 -4.14
C ASP A 279 12.94 -9.44 -4.98
N LYS A 280 13.85 -9.16 -5.91
CA LYS A 280 13.76 -7.97 -6.78
C LYS A 280 12.50 -7.99 -7.66
N ASP A 281 12.10 -9.16 -8.17
CA ASP A 281 10.88 -9.28 -8.98
C ASP A 281 9.63 -9.06 -8.12
N LEU A 282 9.68 -9.44 -6.84
CA LEU A 282 8.61 -9.15 -5.89
C LEU A 282 8.43 -7.64 -5.69
N ALA A 283 9.53 -6.90 -5.49
CA ALA A 283 9.46 -5.43 -5.34
C ALA A 283 9.05 -4.72 -6.66
N ALA A 284 9.25 -5.36 -7.82
CA ALA A 284 8.95 -4.82 -9.14
C ALA A 284 7.50 -5.08 -9.61
N THR A 285 6.74 -5.97 -8.94
CA THR A 285 5.37 -6.33 -9.37
C THR A 285 4.42 -5.14 -9.43
N ASN A 286 3.49 -5.19 -10.39
CA ASN A 286 2.45 -4.17 -10.58
C ASN A 286 1.03 -4.74 -10.49
N LEU A 287 0.87 -5.98 -10.00
CA LEU A 287 -0.41 -6.69 -10.08
C LEU A 287 -1.56 -5.98 -9.36
N SER A 288 -1.29 -5.36 -8.21
CA SER A 288 -2.32 -4.62 -7.49
C SER A 288 -2.88 -3.45 -8.32
N TYR A 289 -2.03 -2.72 -9.04
CA TYR A 289 -2.44 -1.66 -9.95
C TYR A 289 -3.15 -2.22 -11.19
N LEU A 290 -2.57 -3.23 -11.85
CA LEU A 290 -3.11 -3.82 -13.09
C LEU A 290 -4.50 -4.47 -12.91
N LEU A 291 -4.80 -4.93 -11.70
CA LEU A 291 -6.07 -5.55 -11.34
C LEU A 291 -7.12 -4.56 -10.82
N GLY A 292 -6.74 -3.32 -10.51
CA GLY A 292 -7.67 -2.24 -10.22
C GLY A 292 -8.58 -1.94 -11.42
N ALA A 293 -9.78 -1.41 -11.17
CA ALA A 293 -10.68 -1.00 -12.23
C ALA A 293 -10.07 0.13 -13.08
N PRO A 294 -10.37 0.21 -14.38
CA PRO A 294 -9.91 1.31 -15.24
C PRO A 294 -10.31 2.67 -14.71
N SER A 295 -9.54 3.70 -15.07
CA SER A 295 -9.83 5.10 -14.68
C SER A 295 -11.24 5.50 -15.10
N ARG A 296 -11.95 6.16 -14.18
CA ARG A 296 -13.26 6.78 -14.38
C ARG A 296 -13.14 8.26 -14.75
N MET A 297 -11.91 8.79 -14.80
CA MET A 297 -11.63 10.18 -15.08
C MET A 297 -11.14 10.35 -16.51
N SER A 298 -11.71 11.32 -17.23
CA SER A 298 -11.35 11.65 -18.62
C SER A 298 -10.33 12.78 -18.71
N ASP A 299 -10.30 13.70 -17.74
CA ASP A 299 -9.36 14.82 -17.67
C ASP A 299 -8.44 14.65 -16.45
N LEU A 300 -7.16 14.39 -16.69
CA LEU A 300 -6.12 14.27 -15.67
C LEU A 300 -5.16 15.48 -15.68
N SER A 301 -5.33 16.44 -16.56
CA SER A 301 -4.38 17.54 -16.80
C SER A 301 -4.20 18.49 -15.60
N TRP A 302 -5.18 18.56 -14.73
CA TRP A 302 -5.16 19.37 -13.51
C TRP A 302 -4.44 18.71 -12.33
N ILE A 303 -4.25 17.39 -12.38
CA ILE A 303 -3.57 16.64 -11.32
C ILE A 303 -2.07 16.89 -11.44
N LYS A 304 -1.48 17.41 -10.37
CA LYS A 304 -0.05 17.70 -10.30
C LYS A 304 0.55 16.97 -9.11
N PRO A 305 1.21 15.82 -9.33
CA PRO A 305 2.05 15.20 -8.32
C PRO A 305 3.15 16.15 -7.86
N GLY A 306 3.61 16.02 -6.63
CA GLY A 306 4.64 16.91 -6.13
C GLY A 306 5.05 16.63 -4.69
N LYS A 307 5.96 17.45 -4.19
CA LYS A 307 6.46 17.43 -2.82
C LYS A 307 5.68 18.40 -1.96
N VAL A 308 5.57 18.08 -0.68
CA VAL A 308 4.79 18.84 0.30
C VAL A 308 5.67 19.19 1.48
N ALA A 309 5.82 20.46 1.81
CA ALA A 309 6.40 20.87 3.09
C ALA A 309 5.37 20.62 4.18
N TRP A 310 5.71 19.74 5.14
CA TRP A 310 4.83 19.23 6.17
C TRP A 310 5.21 19.74 7.55
N ASP A 311 4.23 20.21 8.31
CA ASP A 311 4.38 20.94 9.56
C ASP A 311 4.29 20.08 10.82
N TRP A 312 3.50 18.99 10.78
CA TRP A 312 3.10 18.25 11.97
C TRP A 312 4.23 17.42 12.61
N TRP A 313 5.06 16.73 11.81
CA TRP A 313 6.10 15.84 12.34
C TRP A 313 7.14 16.61 13.16
N ASN A 314 7.51 17.80 12.71
CA ASN A 314 8.49 18.66 13.35
C ASN A 314 7.87 19.62 14.38
N ASP A 315 6.57 19.44 14.74
CA ASP A 315 5.84 20.21 15.76
C ASP A 315 5.78 21.71 15.45
N TRP A 316 5.64 22.07 14.18
CA TRP A 316 5.64 23.45 13.68
C TRP A 316 6.90 24.24 14.09
N ASN A 317 7.99 23.59 14.43
CA ASN A 317 9.21 24.21 14.88
C ASN A 317 9.95 24.94 13.74
N LEU A 318 10.15 26.23 13.94
CA LEU A 318 11.07 27.06 13.18
C LEU A 318 11.99 27.77 14.16
N ASP A 319 13.24 27.95 13.79
CA ASP A 319 14.16 28.79 14.53
C ASP A 319 14.73 29.91 13.65
N GLY A 320 15.29 30.98 14.28
CA GLY A 320 15.78 32.16 13.59
C GLY A 320 14.66 33.05 13.03
N VAL A 321 13.43 32.98 13.60
CA VAL A 321 12.26 33.79 13.23
C VAL A 321 11.87 34.74 14.38
N ASP A 322 11.23 35.85 14.07
CA ASP A 322 10.87 36.89 15.04
C ASP A 322 9.40 36.78 15.49
N PHE A 323 8.81 35.57 15.46
CA PHE A 323 7.45 35.28 15.90
C PHE A 323 7.36 33.94 16.62
N VAL A 324 6.29 33.73 17.39
CA VAL A 324 6.03 32.44 18.04
C VAL A 324 5.49 31.47 16.99
N THR A 325 6.15 30.33 16.84
CA THR A 325 5.78 29.28 15.89
C THR A 325 4.60 28.44 16.40
N GLY A 326 3.88 27.82 15.48
CA GLY A 326 2.70 27.00 15.76
C GLY A 326 1.66 27.10 14.65
N VAL A 327 0.42 26.73 14.94
CA VAL A 327 -0.69 26.85 14.00
C VAL A 327 -1.11 28.32 13.89
N ASN A 328 -0.43 29.07 13.04
CA ASN A 328 -0.69 30.50 12.79
C ASN A 328 -0.16 30.95 11.43
N ASN A 329 -0.69 32.05 10.91
CA ASN A 329 -0.31 32.58 9.59
C ASN A 329 1.19 32.87 9.42
N PRO A 330 1.90 33.47 10.39
CA PRO A 330 3.35 33.71 10.25
C PRO A 330 4.15 32.42 10.01
N THR A 331 3.83 31.34 10.74
CA THR A 331 4.48 30.03 10.56
C THR A 331 4.22 29.49 9.16
N TYR A 332 2.99 29.45 8.70
CA TYR A 332 2.67 28.92 7.36
C TYR A 332 3.24 29.78 6.24
N LYS A 333 3.32 31.10 6.40
CA LYS A 333 4.03 31.97 5.43
C LYS A 333 5.51 31.60 5.32
N ALA A 334 6.18 31.29 6.44
CA ALA A 334 7.57 30.83 6.41
C ALA A 334 7.71 29.47 5.69
N TYR A 335 6.77 28.53 5.88
CA TYR A 335 6.73 27.28 5.11
C TYR A 335 6.49 27.51 3.63
N ILE A 336 5.60 28.43 3.26
CA ILE A 336 5.32 28.81 1.87
C ILE A 336 6.56 29.44 1.23
N ASP A 337 7.26 30.34 1.92
CA ASP A 337 8.49 30.96 1.43
C ASP A 337 9.59 29.93 1.21
N PHE A 338 9.77 28.99 2.14
CA PHE A 338 10.69 27.87 1.98
C PHE A 338 10.32 27.01 0.75
N ALA A 339 9.07 26.63 0.63
CA ALA A 339 8.57 25.82 -0.48
C ALA A 339 8.82 26.52 -1.82
N SER A 340 8.47 27.79 -1.92
CA SER A 340 8.70 28.61 -3.12
C SER A 340 10.18 28.72 -3.49
N ALA A 341 11.04 29.00 -2.50
CA ALA A 341 12.48 29.16 -2.72
C ALA A 341 13.17 27.90 -3.20
N ASN A 342 12.63 26.72 -2.86
CA ASN A 342 13.20 25.42 -3.19
C ASN A 342 12.42 24.66 -4.28
N GLY A 343 11.37 25.26 -4.88
CA GLY A 343 10.56 24.59 -5.90
C GLY A 343 9.75 23.40 -5.37
N ILE A 344 9.37 23.43 -4.10
CA ILE A 344 8.44 22.48 -3.48
C ILE A 344 7.03 22.91 -3.87
N GLU A 345 6.23 21.97 -4.36
CA GLU A 345 4.96 22.27 -5.00
C GLU A 345 3.85 22.65 -4.00
N TYR A 346 3.90 22.14 -2.77
CA TYR A 346 2.81 22.28 -1.80
C TYR A 346 3.29 22.57 -0.39
N VAL A 347 2.40 23.18 0.38
CA VAL A 347 2.44 23.22 1.85
C VAL A 347 1.13 22.63 2.35
N ILE A 348 1.19 21.79 3.36
CA ILE A 348 0.00 21.29 4.04
C ILE A 348 -0.21 22.04 5.36
N LEU A 349 -1.46 22.37 5.65
CA LEU A 349 -1.92 22.66 7.00
C LEU A 349 -2.44 21.35 7.56
N ASP A 350 -1.65 20.69 8.42
CA ASP A 350 -2.03 19.45 9.08
C ASP A 350 -3.01 19.71 10.23
N GLU A 351 -3.31 18.74 11.10
CA GLU A 351 -4.29 18.87 12.16
C GLU A 351 -4.07 20.14 13.02
N GLY A 352 -5.13 20.91 13.24
CA GLY A 352 -5.11 22.08 14.10
C GLY A 352 -5.63 23.39 13.45
N TRP A 353 -5.73 23.46 12.12
CA TRP A 353 -6.26 24.64 11.43
C TRP A 353 -7.79 24.77 11.57
N ALA A 354 -8.53 23.67 11.75
CA ALA A 354 -9.95 23.64 12.05
C ALA A 354 -10.19 23.48 13.56
N VAL A 355 -11.31 24.00 14.04
CA VAL A 355 -11.65 23.99 15.48
C VAL A 355 -11.80 22.56 15.99
N ASN A 356 -11.02 22.20 17.00
CA ASN A 356 -10.97 20.86 17.58
C ASN A 356 -12.31 20.45 18.21
N LEU A 357 -12.58 19.14 18.27
CA LEU A 357 -13.76 18.52 18.89
C LEU A 357 -15.11 18.85 18.24
N GLN A 358 -15.14 19.69 17.21
CA GLN A 358 -16.37 20.07 16.50
C GLN A 358 -16.67 19.16 15.30
N ALA A 359 -15.64 18.50 14.75
CA ALA A 359 -15.71 17.75 13.50
C ALA A 359 -16.43 18.56 12.39
N ASP A 360 -16.03 19.81 12.22
CA ASP A 360 -16.61 20.77 11.30
C ASP A 360 -15.50 21.56 10.61
N LEU A 361 -15.22 21.22 9.37
CA LEU A 361 -14.15 21.85 8.57
C LEU A 361 -14.48 23.27 8.12
N MET A 362 -15.71 23.76 8.31
CA MET A 362 -16.08 25.15 8.04
C MET A 362 -15.71 26.10 9.18
N GLN A 363 -15.29 25.55 10.34
CA GLN A 363 -14.88 26.33 11.50
C GLN A 363 -13.35 26.41 11.59
N VAL A 364 -12.77 27.45 11.01
CA VAL A 364 -11.33 27.73 11.08
C VAL A 364 -10.98 28.36 12.42
N VAL A 365 -9.82 27.99 12.99
CA VAL A 365 -9.34 28.61 14.22
C VAL A 365 -8.98 30.08 13.98
N LYS A 366 -9.11 30.93 15.03
CA LYS A 366 -8.91 32.39 14.92
C LYS A 366 -7.48 32.80 14.57
N GLU A 367 -6.50 31.94 14.81
CA GLU A 367 -5.08 32.14 14.51
C GLU A 367 -4.75 31.98 13.04
N ILE A 368 -5.71 31.48 12.22
CA ILE A 368 -5.56 31.20 10.80
C ILE A 368 -6.54 32.05 9.99
N ASP A 369 -6.00 32.92 9.13
CA ASP A 369 -6.70 33.46 7.97
C ASP A 369 -6.34 32.60 6.76
N LEU A 370 -7.19 31.60 6.49
CA LEU A 370 -6.93 30.61 5.45
C LEU A 370 -6.94 31.24 4.05
N LYS A 371 -7.84 32.23 3.82
CA LYS A 371 -7.89 32.90 2.51
C LYS A 371 -6.61 33.68 2.23
N GLU A 372 -6.08 34.37 3.23
CA GLU A 372 -4.79 35.06 3.13
C GLU A 372 -3.66 34.09 2.79
N LEU A 373 -3.62 32.91 3.47
CA LEU A 373 -2.60 31.91 3.20
C LEU A 373 -2.69 31.32 1.79
N VAL A 374 -3.89 31.01 1.32
CA VAL A 374 -4.11 30.48 -0.03
C VAL A 374 -3.68 31.51 -1.09
N ASP A 375 -4.04 32.79 -0.92
CA ASP A 375 -3.65 33.85 -1.85
C ASP A 375 -2.13 34.07 -1.83
N TYR A 376 -1.53 34.07 -0.64
CA TYR A 376 -0.09 34.21 -0.47
C TYR A 376 0.67 33.07 -1.14
N ALA A 377 0.24 31.82 -0.92
CA ALA A 377 0.82 30.63 -1.55
C ALA A 377 0.70 30.69 -3.08
N ALA A 378 -0.48 31.06 -3.59
CA ALA A 378 -0.71 31.21 -5.03
C ALA A 378 0.21 32.25 -5.66
N SER A 379 0.46 33.39 -4.97
CA SER A 379 1.41 34.42 -5.42
C SER A 379 2.86 33.94 -5.52
N LYS A 380 3.17 32.84 -4.83
CA LYS A 380 4.49 32.19 -4.76
C LYS A 380 4.59 30.90 -5.59
N ASN A 381 3.53 30.56 -6.38
CA ASN A 381 3.40 29.29 -7.10
C ASN A 381 3.42 28.04 -6.20
N VAL A 382 2.93 28.14 -4.97
CA VAL A 382 2.78 27.04 -4.01
C VAL A 382 1.30 26.71 -3.83
N GLY A 383 0.95 25.44 -3.81
CA GLY A 383 -0.42 24.99 -3.53
C GLY A 383 -0.62 24.73 -2.03
N ILE A 384 -1.83 24.99 -1.54
CA ILE A 384 -2.23 24.64 -0.17
C ILE A 384 -3.01 23.33 -0.18
N ILE A 385 -2.66 22.44 0.73
CA ILE A 385 -3.36 21.19 1.06
C ILE A 385 -3.90 21.34 2.48
N LEU A 386 -5.09 20.80 2.74
CA LEU A 386 -5.68 20.81 4.07
C LEU A 386 -5.82 19.39 4.62
N TRP A 387 -5.47 19.22 5.87
CA TRP A 387 -5.79 18.00 6.59
C TRP A 387 -7.26 17.98 7.03
N ALA A 388 -7.87 16.81 7.05
CA ALA A 388 -9.24 16.62 7.48
C ALA A 388 -9.40 15.26 8.18
N GLY A 389 -10.02 15.25 9.34
CA GLY A 389 -10.45 13.99 9.95
C GLY A 389 -11.63 13.39 9.20
N TYR A 390 -11.69 12.06 9.13
CA TYR A 390 -12.70 11.31 8.39
C TYR A 390 -14.13 11.81 8.63
N HIS A 391 -14.57 11.87 9.88
CA HIS A 391 -15.96 12.24 10.19
C HIS A 391 -16.28 13.69 9.82
N ALA A 392 -15.33 14.59 10.03
CA ALA A 392 -15.48 15.99 9.65
C ALA A 392 -15.61 16.18 8.14
N PHE A 393 -14.90 15.37 7.36
CA PHE A 393 -14.95 15.39 5.90
C PHE A 393 -16.24 14.73 5.37
N GLU A 394 -16.62 13.56 5.90
CA GLU A 394 -17.78 12.79 5.44
C GLU A 394 -19.11 13.52 5.65
N ARG A 395 -19.28 14.19 6.81
CA ARG A 395 -20.57 14.80 7.17
C ARG A 395 -21.04 15.92 6.25
N ASP A 396 -20.13 16.60 5.56
CA ASP A 396 -20.46 17.72 4.63
C ASP A 396 -19.52 17.75 3.41
N MET A 397 -19.18 16.57 2.91
CA MET A 397 -18.12 16.34 1.91
C MET A 397 -18.26 17.23 0.68
N GLU A 398 -19.47 17.35 0.11
CA GLU A 398 -19.67 18.13 -1.12
C GLU A 398 -19.46 19.63 -0.87
N ASN A 399 -20.01 20.17 0.21
CA ASN A 399 -19.85 21.58 0.54
C ASN A 399 -18.40 21.93 0.87
N VAL A 400 -17.73 21.06 1.64
CA VAL A 400 -16.30 21.19 1.99
C VAL A 400 -15.45 21.21 0.71
N CYS A 401 -15.60 20.23 -0.17
CA CYS A 401 -14.83 20.15 -1.42
C CYS A 401 -15.09 21.38 -2.30
N ARG A 402 -16.35 21.80 -2.47
CA ARG A 402 -16.72 22.97 -3.28
C ARG A 402 -16.12 24.24 -2.70
N HIS A 403 -16.36 24.50 -1.41
CA HIS A 403 -15.92 25.72 -0.73
C HIS A 403 -14.40 25.92 -0.81
N TYR A 404 -13.64 24.89 -0.48
CA TYR A 404 -12.17 24.99 -0.47
C TYR A 404 -11.57 24.98 -1.88
N ALA A 405 -12.18 24.29 -2.84
CA ALA A 405 -11.76 24.40 -4.24
C ALA A 405 -11.99 25.81 -4.80
N GLU A 406 -13.14 26.43 -4.52
CA GLU A 406 -13.45 27.83 -4.90
C GLU A 406 -12.49 28.82 -4.22
N MET A 407 -12.06 28.57 -2.99
CA MET A 407 -11.04 29.35 -2.29
C MET A 407 -9.66 29.25 -2.94
N GLY A 408 -9.35 28.14 -3.64
CA GLY A 408 -8.08 27.89 -4.31
C GLY A 408 -7.20 26.78 -3.70
N VAL A 409 -7.70 26.07 -2.68
CA VAL A 409 -7.05 24.88 -2.10
C VAL A 409 -6.89 23.80 -3.17
N LYS A 410 -5.81 23.00 -3.10
CA LYS A 410 -5.44 22.01 -4.13
C LYS A 410 -5.82 20.59 -3.78
N GLY A 411 -6.12 20.29 -2.52
CA GLY A 411 -6.49 18.95 -2.10
C GLY A 411 -6.60 18.76 -0.60
N PHE A 412 -6.86 17.53 -0.23
CA PHE A 412 -7.01 17.12 1.16
C PHE A 412 -6.12 15.91 1.48
N LYS A 413 -5.60 15.89 2.71
CA LYS A 413 -5.16 14.70 3.44
C LYS A 413 -6.30 14.32 4.36
N VAL A 414 -6.96 13.19 4.11
CA VAL A 414 -8.10 12.72 4.93
C VAL A 414 -7.65 11.56 5.81
N ASP A 415 -7.88 11.66 7.11
CA ASP A 415 -7.26 10.82 8.12
C ASP A 415 -8.27 10.22 9.11
N PHE A 416 -7.83 9.20 9.88
CA PHE A 416 -8.59 8.56 10.95
C PHE A 416 -9.83 7.77 10.49
N MET A 417 -9.78 7.12 9.32
CA MET A 417 -10.75 6.11 8.94
C MET A 417 -10.69 4.89 9.88
N ASP A 418 -9.51 4.34 10.08
CA ASP A 418 -9.15 3.23 10.97
C ASP A 418 -10.05 1.99 10.85
N ARG A 419 -10.66 1.81 9.68
CA ARG A 419 -11.58 0.73 9.33
C ARG A 419 -11.47 0.41 7.84
N ASP A 420 -11.84 -0.80 7.46
CA ASP A 420 -12.00 -1.23 6.07
C ASP A 420 -13.21 -2.15 5.86
N ASP A 421 -14.25 -2.01 6.69
CA ASP A 421 -15.55 -2.59 6.40
C ASP A 421 -16.17 -1.97 5.13
N GLN A 422 -17.27 -2.54 4.67
CA GLN A 422 -17.89 -2.12 3.40
C GLN A 422 -18.21 -0.61 3.36
N GLU A 423 -18.67 0.00 4.44
CA GLU A 423 -19.00 1.43 4.47
C GLU A 423 -17.75 2.29 4.29
N MET A 424 -16.64 1.91 4.93
CA MET A 424 -15.41 2.67 4.88
C MET A 424 -14.70 2.53 3.53
N THR A 425 -14.67 1.34 2.94
CA THR A 425 -14.14 1.17 1.59
C THR A 425 -14.98 1.93 0.56
N ALA A 426 -16.31 1.97 0.73
CA ALA A 426 -17.18 2.80 -0.10
C ALA A 426 -16.92 4.31 0.10
N PHE A 427 -16.62 4.75 1.33
CA PHE A 427 -16.23 6.13 1.61
C PHE A 427 -14.99 6.53 0.82
N ASN A 428 -13.92 5.74 0.81
CA ASN A 428 -12.70 6.04 0.07
C ASN A 428 -12.97 6.34 -1.42
N TYR A 429 -13.86 5.56 -2.04
CA TYR A 429 -14.25 5.80 -3.44
C TYR A 429 -15.12 7.05 -3.61
N ARG A 430 -16.07 7.31 -2.69
CA ARG A 430 -16.88 8.54 -2.71
C ARG A 430 -16.04 9.80 -2.51
N ALA A 431 -15.08 9.76 -1.58
CA ALA A 431 -14.15 10.86 -1.34
C ALA A 431 -13.29 11.14 -2.59
N ALA A 432 -12.75 10.08 -3.22
CA ALA A 432 -11.99 10.19 -4.46
C ALA A 432 -12.81 10.83 -5.59
N GLU A 433 -14.05 10.36 -5.80
CA GLU A 433 -14.98 10.88 -6.79
C GLU A 433 -15.34 12.35 -6.53
N MET A 434 -15.66 12.69 -5.26
CA MET A 434 -16.03 14.06 -4.89
C MET A 434 -14.85 15.03 -5.04
N CYS A 435 -13.66 14.63 -4.61
CA CYS A 435 -12.44 15.41 -4.85
C CYS A 435 -12.16 15.56 -6.34
N ALA A 436 -12.33 14.53 -7.16
CA ALA A 436 -12.18 14.62 -8.62
C ALA A 436 -13.16 15.60 -9.25
N LYS A 437 -14.43 15.62 -8.80
CA LYS A 437 -15.48 16.55 -9.26
C LYS A 437 -15.05 18.00 -9.09
N TYR A 438 -14.37 18.32 -8.01
CA TYR A 438 -13.91 19.69 -7.69
C TYR A 438 -12.43 19.93 -8.00
N LYS A 439 -11.76 19.01 -8.73
CA LYS A 439 -10.35 19.09 -9.11
C LYS A 439 -9.40 19.22 -7.90
N LEU A 440 -9.65 18.40 -6.89
CA LEU A 440 -8.84 18.29 -5.69
C LEU A 440 -8.07 16.98 -5.70
N ILE A 441 -6.78 17.03 -5.38
CA ILE A 441 -5.98 15.83 -5.12
C ILE A 441 -6.30 15.29 -3.71
N LEU A 442 -6.07 14.00 -3.51
CA LEU A 442 -6.41 13.31 -2.26
C LEU A 442 -5.25 12.43 -1.80
N ASP A 443 -4.95 12.51 -0.51
CA ASP A 443 -4.10 11.62 0.24
C ASP A 443 -4.93 10.99 1.37
N LEU A 444 -4.85 9.68 1.54
CA LEU A 444 -5.68 8.94 2.50
C LEU A 444 -4.80 8.36 3.62
N HIS A 445 -5.08 8.78 4.85
CA HIS A 445 -4.40 8.35 6.07
C HIS A 445 -5.33 7.56 7.00
N GLY A 446 -4.78 6.84 7.99
CA GLY A 446 -5.58 5.95 8.84
C GLY A 446 -6.38 4.93 8.01
N THR A 447 -5.85 4.48 6.88
CA THR A 447 -6.54 3.63 5.91
C THR A 447 -5.67 2.48 5.43
N HIS A 448 -6.31 1.52 4.78
CA HIS A 448 -5.62 0.36 4.18
C HIS A 448 -4.77 0.76 2.95
N LYS A 449 -3.92 -0.20 2.49
CA LYS A 449 -3.18 -0.09 1.22
C LYS A 449 -4.06 0.35 0.03
N PRO A 450 -3.49 0.89 -1.05
CA PRO A 450 -4.22 1.45 -2.20
C PRO A 450 -5.27 0.54 -2.86
N ALA A 451 -5.04 -0.75 -2.93
CA ALA A 451 -5.93 -1.76 -3.51
C ALA A 451 -6.54 -1.37 -4.88
N GLY A 452 -5.76 -0.69 -5.73
CA GLY A 452 -6.17 -0.31 -7.09
C GLY A 452 -6.99 0.99 -7.19
N LEU A 453 -7.34 1.65 -6.08
CA LEU A 453 -8.11 2.90 -6.11
C LEU A 453 -7.41 4.02 -6.91
N ASN A 454 -6.10 4.15 -6.78
CA ASN A 454 -5.29 5.13 -7.53
C ASN A 454 -5.26 4.90 -9.05
N ARG A 455 -5.67 3.74 -9.55
CA ARG A 455 -5.92 3.51 -10.98
C ARG A 455 -7.31 3.99 -11.38
N THR A 456 -8.31 3.72 -10.55
CA THR A 456 -9.72 4.08 -10.80
C THR A 456 -9.93 5.59 -10.68
N TYR A 457 -9.29 6.21 -9.69
CA TYR A 457 -9.29 7.64 -9.43
C TYR A 457 -7.86 8.16 -9.27
N PRO A 458 -7.19 8.54 -10.38
CA PRO A 458 -5.81 9.01 -10.36
C PRO A 458 -5.55 10.29 -9.57
N ASN A 459 -6.56 10.99 -9.11
CA ASN A 459 -6.44 12.11 -8.18
C ASN A 459 -6.14 11.69 -6.73
N VAL A 460 -6.28 10.39 -6.39
CA VAL A 460 -5.77 9.85 -5.13
C VAL A 460 -4.30 9.53 -5.34
N LEU A 461 -3.45 10.45 -4.92
CA LEU A 461 -2.02 10.38 -5.19
C LEU A 461 -1.26 9.54 -4.17
N ASN A 462 -1.73 9.51 -2.91
CA ASN A 462 -1.02 8.77 -1.88
C ASN A 462 -1.95 8.11 -0.85
N PHE A 463 -1.36 7.21 -0.08
CA PHE A 463 -2.04 6.42 0.96
C PHE A 463 -1.04 6.12 2.08
N GLU A 464 -1.49 6.18 3.32
CA GLU A 464 -0.69 5.68 4.43
C GLU A 464 -0.68 4.14 4.48
N GLY A 465 -1.31 3.52 5.45
CA GLY A 465 -1.30 2.07 5.67
C GLY A 465 0.12 1.50 5.75
N VAL A 466 1.04 2.24 6.36
CA VAL A 466 2.45 1.94 6.55
C VAL A 466 2.92 2.47 7.90
N ASN A 467 3.82 1.78 8.59
CA ASN A 467 4.49 2.32 9.78
C ASN A 467 5.54 3.36 9.35
N GLY A 468 5.05 4.55 8.97
CA GLY A 468 5.85 5.62 8.39
C GLY A 468 6.90 6.21 9.35
N LEU A 469 7.73 7.13 8.82
CA LEU A 469 8.74 7.81 9.63
C LEU A 469 8.12 8.66 10.75
N GLU A 470 6.85 9.06 10.59
CA GLU A 470 6.13 9.81 11.62
C GLU A 470 6.11 9.08 12.97
N GLN A 471 6.10 7.75 12.97
CA GLN A 471 6.16 6.92 14.17
C GLN A 471 7.43 7.16 15.01
N MET A 472 8.50 7.68 14.41
CA MET A 472 9.74 8.00 15.11
C MET A 472 9.59 9.20 16.07
N LYS A 473 8.50 9.91 16.03
CA LYS A 473 8.15 10.98 16.97
C LYS A 473 7.97 10.45 18.40
N TRP A 474 7.47 9.20 18.54
CA TRP A 474 7.12 8.58 19.83
C TRP A 474 7.53 7.11 20.00
N SER A 475 8.01 6.45 18.95
CA SER A 475 8.32 5.01 19.04
C SER A 475 9.41 4.72 20.07
N SER A 476 9.26 3.60 20.76
CA SER A 476 10.31 3.09 21.65
C SER A 476 11.63 2.90 20.90
N PRO A 477 12.79 3.14 21.54
CA PRO A 477 14.10 2.84 20.97
C PRO A 477 14.31 1.38 20.55
N SER A 478 13.45 0.47 21.01
CA SER A 478 13.45 -0.95 20.59
C SER A 478 12.83 -1.20 19.22
N VAL A 479 12.10 -0.23 18.65
CA VAL A 479 11.56 -0.31 17.29
C VAL A 479 12.71 -0.19 16.30
N ASP A 480 12.82 -1.16 15.38
CA ASP A 480 13.83 -1.18 14.33
C ASP A 480 13.22 -0.69 13.00
N GLN A 481 13.20 0.64 12.83
CA GLN A 481 12.71 1.26 11.61
C GLN A 481 13.62 0.97 10.41
N VAL A 482 14.93 0.85 10.64
CA VAL A 482 15.90 0.54 9.57
C VAL A 482 15.65 -0.85 8.98
N LYS A 483 15.32 -1.83 9.83
CA LYS A 483 14.92 -3.17 9.37
C LYS A 483 13.59 -3.14 8.63
N TYR A 484 12.63 -2.39 9.15
CA TYR A 484 11.32 -2.23 8.53
C TYR A 484 11.42 -1.62 7.12
N ASP A 485 12.23 -0.57 6.95
CA ASP A 485 12.41 0.13 5.67
C ASP A 485 12.95 -0.75 4.54
N VAL A 486 13.74 -1.79 4.86
CA VAL A 486 14.23 -2.76 3.86
C VAL A 486 13.28 -3.96 3.67
N MET A 487 12.13 -3.95 4.34
CA MET A 487 11.05 -4.92 4.13
C MET A 487 9.90 -4.35 3.31
N ILE A 488 9.52 -3.10 3.56
CA ILE A 488 8.31 -2.50 2.95
C ILE A 488 8.34 -2.41 1.43
N PRO A 489 9.47 -2.26 0.71
CA PRO A 489 9.48 -2.32 -0.75
C PRO A 489 9.02 -3.68 -1.30
N PHE A 490 9.22 -4.75 -0.54
CA PHE A 490 8.87 -6.13 -0.92
C PHE A 490 7.50 -6.57 -0.38
N ILE A 491 6.90 -5.80 0.54
CA ILE A 491 5.60 -6.15 1.15
C ILE A 491 4.60 -5.02 0.90
N ARG A 492 4.66 -3.90 1.62
CA ARG A 492 3.65 -2.82 1.55
C ARG A 492 3.57 -2.20 0.15
N GLN A 493 4.71 -1.91 -0.46
CA GLN A 493 4.79 -1.22 -1.76
C GLN A 493 4.33 -2.09 -2.95
N VAL A 494 4.20 -3.40 -2.76
CA VAL A 494 3.55 -4.32 -3.73
C VAL A 494 2.12 -3.88 -4.05
N SER A 495 1.44 -3.26 -3.10
CA SER A 495 0.08 -2.73 -3.28
C SER A 495 0.01 -1.31 -3.84
N GLY A 496 1.14 -0.62 -4.01
CA GLY A 496 1.20 0.72 -4.59
C GLY A 496 1.79 1.78 -3.66
N PRO A 497 1.61 3.08 -3.98
CA PRO A 497 2.24 4.20 -3.30
C PRO A 497 1.96 4.24 -1.80
N MET A 498 2.86 4.88 -1.07
CA MET A 498 2.74 5.05 0.37
C MET A 498 3.26 6.40 0.83
N ASP A 499 2.53 7.03 1.74
CA ASP A 499 2.98 8.22 2.43
C ASP A 499 3.83 7.84 3.64
N TYR A 500 5.12 7.60 3.37
CA TYR A 500 6.11 7.20 4.39
C TYR A 500 6.65 8.38 5.18
N THR A 501 6.54 9.60 4.66
CA THR A 501 6.97 10.85 5.30
C THR A 501 8.48 10.96 5.54
N GLN A 502 9.32 10.58 4.56
CA GLN A 502 10.77 10.65 4.65
C GLN A 502 11.34 12.09 4.61
N GLY A 503 12.63 12.22 4.83
CA GLY A 503 13.39 13.46 4.65
C GLY A 503 13.97 14.06 5.93
N ALA A 504 14.03 13.31 7.03
CA ALA A 504 14.59 13.78 8.28
C ALA A 504 16.06 14.24 8.14
N MET A 505 16.35 15.42 8.66
CA MET A 505 17.70 15.99 8.72
C MET A 505 18.42 15.68 10.02
N ARG A 506 17.70 15.22 11.06
CA ARG A 506 18.27 14.61 12.26
C ARG A 506 18.32 13.10 12.08
N ASN A 507 19.54 12.53 12.03
CA ASN A 507 19.78 11.14 11.67
C ASN A 507 20.55 10.43 12.78
N ALA A 508 19.93 9.46 13.43
CA ALA A 508 20.51 8.71 14.54
C ALA A 508 21.18 7.42 14.06
N SER A 509 22.47 7.24 14.30
CA SER A 509 23.15 5.98 14.15
C SER A 509 22.64 4.95 15.18
N LYS A 510 22.98 3.68 14.98
CA LYS A 510 22.48 2.56 15.82
C LYS A 510 22.71 2.84 17.31
N GLY A 511 21.64 2.75 18.11
CA GLY A 511 21.68 2.98 19.56
C GLY A 511 21.64 4.42 20.01
N ASN A 512 21.60 5.39 19.07
CA ASN A 512 21.54 6.82 19.40
C ASN A 512 20.15 7.44 19.16
N TYR A 513 19.20 6.68 18.67
CA TYR A 513 17.83 7.12 18.53
C TYR A 513 17.13 7.17 19.89
N TYR A 514 16.38 8.24 20.11
CA TYR A 514 15.39 8.36 21.18
C TYR A 514 14.18 9.17 20.67
N PRO A 515 12.96 8.87 21.12
CA PRO A 515 11.80 9.64 20.72
C PRO A 515 11.85 11.05 21.29
N CYS A 516 11.60 12.03 20.44
CA CYS A 516 11.45 13.41 20.83
C CYS A 516 10.31 14.03 20.02
N TYR A 517 9.23 14.41 20.70
CA TYR A 517 8.00 14.82 20.03
C TYR A 517 8.19 16.10 19.20
N SER A 518 8.86 17.12 19.77
CA SER A 518 9.04 18.43 19.14
C SER A 518 10.26 18.53 18.25
N GLU A 519 11.22 17.61 18.37
CA GLU A 519 12.43 17.56 17.56
C GLU A 519 12.78 16.13 17.15
N PRO A 520 11.88 15.47 16.41
CA PRO A 520 12.05 14.06 16.08
C PRO A 520 13.27 13.80 15.19
N MET A 521 13.69 12.54 15.15
CA MET A 521 14.83 12.09 14.37
C MET A 521 14.56 10.75 13.70
N SER A 522 15.19 10.48 12.55
CA SER A 522 15.18 9.16 11.92
C SER A 522 16.23 8.24 12.52
N GLN A 523 16.04 6.95 12.40
CA GLN A 523 17.12 5.97 12.51
C GLN A 523 17.87 5.85 11.17
N GLY A 524 19.16 5.51 11.20
CA GLY A 524 20.02 5.37 10.03
C GLY A 524 20.73 6.65 9.61
N THR A 525 21.24 6.68 8.37
CA THR A 525 22.08 7.78 7.88
C THR A 525 21.31 8.84 7.08
N ARG A 526 21.96 9.99 6.81
CA ARG A 526 21.47 11.02 5.89
C ARG A 526 21.27 10.46 4.48
N CYS A 527 22.24 9.71 3.97
CA CYS A 527 22.15 9.14 2.63
C CYS A 527 21.01 8.13 2.50
N ARG A 528 20.66 7.42 3.60
CA ARG A 528 19.44 6.62 3.64
C ARG A 528 18.21 7.50 3.40
N GLN A 529 18.04 8.62 4.09
CA GLN A 529 16.88 9.51 3.92
C GLN A 529 16.79 10.05 2.48
N LEU A 530 17.91 10.40 1.86
CA LEU A 530 17.95 10.82 0.46
C LEU A 530 17.56 9.67 -0.49
N ALA A 531 18.05 8.44 -0.22
CA ALA A 531 17.74 7.27 -1.02
C ALA A 531 16.26 6.89 -0.97
N LEU A 532 15.55 7.13 0.14
CA LEU A 532 14.14 6.79 0.30
C LEU A 532 13.25 7.52 -0.72
N TYR A 533 13.64 8.72 -1.19
CA TYR A 533 12.93 9.43 -2.27
C TYR A 533 13.01 8.72 -3.62
N VAL A 534 13.98 7.82 -3.81
CA VAL A 534 14.10 6.98 -5.01
C VAL A 534 13.48 5.60 -4.77
N VAL A 535 13.74 4.98 -3.62
CA VAL A 535 13.34 3.60 -3.30
C VAL A 535 11.83 3.51 -3.09
N PHE A 536 11.25 4.46 -2.36
CA PHE A 536 9.81 4.47 -2.08
C PHE A 536 9.02 5.14 -3.19
N GLU A 537 7.81 4.68 -3.38
CA GLU A 537 6.88 5.25 -4.35
C GLU A 537 5.90 6.16 -3.62
N SER A 538 5.94 7.43 -3.96
CA SER A 538 5.12 8.46 -3.32
C SER A 538 4.90 9.63 -4.28
N PRO A 539 3.85 9.58 -5.12
CA PRO A 539 3.54 10.66 -6.06
C PRO A 539 3.21 11.99 -5.39
N PHE A 540 2.81 11.95 -4.13
CA PHE A 540 2.56 13.10 -3.27
C PHE A 540 3.41 12.95 -2.01
N ASN A 541 4.57 13.57 -2.00
CA ASN A 541 5.68 13.17 -1.14
C ASN A 541 5.95 14.21 -0.05
N MET A 542 5.68 13.86 1.21
CA MET A 542 5.92 14.72 2.35
C MET A 542 7.41 14.92 2.61
N LEU A 543 7.81 16.17 2.92
CA LEU A 543 9.07 16.53 3.53
C LEU A 543 8.83 16.72 5.03
N CYS A 544 9.27 15.78 5.84
CA CYS A 544 8.88 15.72 7.25
C CYS A 544 9.58 16.75 8.15
N ASP A 545 10.78 17.22 7.79
CA ASP A 545 11.56 18.09 8.67
C ASP A 545 11.18 19.57 8.52
N THR A 546 11.63 20.38 9.46
CA THR A 546 11.37 21.82 9.47
C THR A 546 12.15 22.55 8.37
N PRO A 547 11.59 23.60 7.77
CA PRO A 547 12.33 24.51 6.88
C PRO A 547 13.67 24.95 7.42
N SER A 548 13.78 25.23 8.71
CA SER A 548 15.06 25.64 9.35
C SER A 548 16.13 24.56 9.23
N ASN A 549 15.81 23.30 9.41
CA ASN A 549 16.75 22.19 9.27
C ASN A 549 17.13 21.95 7.80
N TYR A 550 16.17 22.03 6.86
CA TYR A 550 16.47 21.95 5.44
C TYR A 550 17.39 23.05 4.96
N MET A 551 17.20 24.30 5.43
CA MET A 551 18.04 25.43 5.05
C MET A 551 19.46 25.34 5.59
N ARG A 552 19.70 24.62 6.70
CA ARG A 552 21.04 24.31 7.22
C ARG A 552 21.77 23.23 6.43
N GLU A 553 21.02 22.47 5.62
CA GLU A 553 21.52 21.34 4.83
C GLU A 553 21.25 21.55 3.33
N PRO A 554 21.74 22.65 2.73
CA PRO A 554 21.32 23.10 1.41
C PRO A 554 21.62 22.09 0.30
N GLU A 555 22.70 21.31 0.40
CA GLU A 555 23.09 20.31 -0.58
C GLU A 555 22.11 19.12 -0.59
N SER A 556 21.73 18.61 0.59
CA SER A 556 20.69 17.57 0.74
C SER A 556 19.32 18.08 0.30
N THR A 557 18.98 19.32 0.65
CA THR A 557 17.71 19.97 0.29
C THR A 557 17.59 20.17 -1.22
N ALA A 558 18.67 20.59 -1.88
CA ALA A 558 18.70 20.74 -3.35
C ALA A 558 18.44 19.40 -4.05
N PHE A 559 19.03 18.30 -3.57
CA PHE A 559 18.76 16.97 -4.10
C PHE A 559 17.28 16.58 -3.94
N ILE A 560 16.69 16.78 -2.75
CA ILE A 560 15.27 16.49 -2.49
C ILE A 560 14.38 17.37 -3.38
N ALA A 561 14.70 18.63 -3.54
CA ALA A 561 13.94 19.58 -4.35
C ALA A 561 13.90 19.20 -5.84
N GLU A 562 15.00 18.69 -6.38
CA GLU A 562 15.10 18.30 -7.79
C GLU A 562 14.47 16.95 -8.12
N ILE A 563 14.35 16.02 -7.15
CA ILE A 563 13.91 14.66 -7.45
C ILE A 563 12.42 14.62 -7.83
N PRO A 564 12.06 13.93 -8.92
CA PRO A 564 10.65 13.75 -9.30
C PRO A 564 9.89 12.86 -8.31
N THR A 565 8.57 12.99 -8.26
CA THR A 565 7.70 12.12 -7.47
C THR A 565 6.96 11.08 -8.32
N VAL A 566 7.00 11.21 -9.65
CA VAL A 566 6.43 10.25 -10.61
C VAL A 566 7.45 9.96 -11.72
N TRP A 567 7.39 8.76 -12.28
CA TRP A 567 8.47 8.22 -13.08
C TRP A 567 7.99 7.71 -14.43
N ASP A 568 8.86 7.78 -15.43
CA ASP A 568 8.61 7.21 -16.75
C ASP A 568 9.01 5.73 -16.79
N GLU A 569 9.96 5.34 -15.92
CA GLU A 569 10.46 3.97 -15.81
C GLU A 569 11.03 3.72 -14.42
N SER A 570 10.84 2.50 -13.90
CA SER A 570 11.45 2.04 -12.64
C SER A 570 11.97 0.62 -12.77
N ILE A 571 13.18 0.38 -12.26
CA ILE A 571 13.87 -0.90 -12.29
C ILE A 571 14.39 -1.20 -10.89
N VAL A 572 14.04 -2.35 -10.33
CA VAL A 572 14.71 -2.87 -9.14
C VAL A 572 15.98 -3.58 -9.61
N LEU A 573 17.12 -2.96 -9.37
CA LEU A 573 18.43 -3.46 -9.85
C LEU A 573 18.86 -4.70 -9.06
N ASP A 574 18.73 -4.61 -7.72
CA ASP A 574 19.09 -5.69 -6.81
C ASP A 574 18.33 -5.53 -5.49
N GLY A 575 18.18 -6.61 -4.72
CA GLY A 575 17.56 -6.54 -3.42
C GLY A 575 17.33 -7.89 -2.77
N LYS A 576 17.33 -7.88 -1.43
CA LYS A 576 17.00 -9.01 -0.59
C LYS A 576 16.12 -8.52 0.56
N MET A 577 14.92 -9.04 0.63
CA MET A 577 13.92 -8.64 1.61
C MET A 577 14.46 -8.70 3.05
N GLY A 578 14.36 -7.54 3.74
CA GLY A 578 14.87 -7.40 5.08
C GLY A 578 16.38 -7.21 5.19
N GLU A 579 17.13 -7.10 4.09
CA GLU A 579 18.55 -6.82 4.09
C GLU A 579 18.91 -5.53 3.35
N TYR A 580 18.53 -5.41 2.08
CA TYR A 580 18.84 -4.23 1.27
C TYR A 580 17.97 -4.18 0.00
N ILE A 581 17.95 -3.01 -0.64
CA ILE A 581 17.37 -2.83 -1.97
C ILE A 581 18.09 -1.71 -2.72
N VAL A 582 18.19 -1.86 -4.04
CA VAL A 582 18.69 -0.84 -4.97
C VAL A 582 17.68 -0.67 -6.11
N THR A 583 17.21 0.56 -6.29
CA THR A 583 16.22 0.90 -7.31
C THR A 583 16.75 2.01 -8.20
N ALA A 584 16.59 1.87 -9.53
CA ALA A 584 16.82 2.92 -10.52
C ALA A 584 15.48 3.41 -11.07
N ARG A 585 15.33 4.73 -11.24
CA ARG A 585 14.14 5.36 -11.78
C ARG A 585 14.51 6.46 -12.77
N ARG A 586 13.72 6.59 -13.84
CA ARG A 586 13.96 7.59 -14.89
C ARG A 586 12.81 8.58 -15.01
N LYS A 587 13.18 9.84 -15.18
CA LYS A 587 12.25 10.90 -15.60
C LYS A 587 12.90 11.71 -16.72
N GLY A 588 12.29 11.74 -17.91
CA GLY A 588 12.92 12.29 -19.09
C GLY A 588 14.26 11.58 -19.37
N ASP A 589 15.32 12.36 -19.48
CA ASP A 589 16.69 11.88 -19.71
C ASP A 589 17.50 11.63 -18.43
N VAL A 590 16.93 11.90 -17.25
CA VAL A 590 17.64 11.81 -15.97
C VAL A 590 17.25 10.52 -15.25
N TRP A 591 18.28 9.79 -14.82
CA TRP A 591 18.14 8.64 -13.95
C TRP A 591 18.48 8.99 -12.51
N TYR A 592 17.77 8.37 -11.60
CA TYR A 592 18.01 8.41 -10.16
C TYR A 592 18.15 6.98 -9.65
N VAL A 593 19.20 6.72 -8.85
CA VAL A 593 19.41 5.41 -8.23
C VAL A 593 19.47 5.61 -6.71
N GLY A 594 18.66 4.85 -5.98
CA GLY A 594 18.68 4.83 -4.53
C GLY A 594 18.98 3.43 -4.01
N GLY A 595 19.81 3.34 -2.99
CA GLY A 595 20.10 2.08 -2.29
C GLY A 595 20.09 2.27 -0.78
N ILE A 596 19.49 1.32 -0.06
CA ILE A 596 19.43 1.29 1.41
C ILE A 596 19.80 -0.10 1.92
N THR A 597 20.37 -0.17 3.13
CA THR A 597 20.72 -1.44 3.81
C THR A 597 20.14 -1.50 5.22
N ASP A 598 20.07 -2.68 5.80
CA ASP A 598 19.78 -2.89 7.21
C ASP A 598 20.93 -2.38 8.11
N TRP A 599 20.97 -2.80 9.39
CA TRP A 599 22.08 -2.45 10.29
C TRP A 599 23.40 -3.15 9.99
N SER A 600 23.52 -3.84 8.86
CA SER A 600 24.78 -4.43 8.36
C SER A 600 25.42 -3.49 7.36
N ALA A 601 26.70 -3.17 7.53
CA ALA A 601 27.46 -2.49 6.50
C ALA A 601 27.52 -3.37 5.23
N ARG A 602 27.45 -2.75 4.05
CA ARG A 602 27.36 -3.47 2.80
C ARG A 602 28.07 -2.74 1.66
N ASP A 603 28.82 -3.50 0.86
CA ASP A 603 29.33 -3.00 -0.42
C ASP A 603 28.39 -3.40 -1.54
N ILE A 604 27.85 -2.42 -2.24
CA ILE A 604 26.92 -2.60 -3.37
C ILE A 604 27.67 -2.31 -4.66
N GLU A 605 27.50 -3.17 -5.67
CA GLU A 605 27.91 -2.90 -7.03
C GLU A 605 26.68 -2.57 -7.89
N VAL A 606 26.55 -1.33 -8.31
CA VAL A 606 25.49 -0.88 -9.21
C VAL A 606 25.93 -1.15 -10.65
N ASP A 607 25.24 -2.06 -11.34
CA ASP A 607 25.41 -2.30 -12.76
C ASP A 607 24.65 -1.21 -13.54
N CYS A 608 25.39 -0.43 -14.33
CA CYS A 608 24.84 0.69 -15.09
C CYS A 608 24.32 0.32 -16.49
N SER A 609 24.11 -0.96 -16.76
CA SER A 609 23.62 -1.49 -18.05
C SER A 609 22.26 -0.93 -18.50
N PHE A 610 21.48 -0.36 -17.57
CA PHE A 610 20.22 0.33 -17.84
C PHE A 610 20.41 1.70 -18.55
N LEU A 611 21.63 2.25 -18.56
CA LEU A 611 21.94 3.51 -19.25
C LEU A 611 21.99 3.29 -20.77
N GLY A 612 21.74 4.35 -21.56
CA GLY A 612 21.93 4.37 -22.99
C GLY A 612 23.42 4.48 -23.39
N ASP A 613 23.71 4.45 -24.71
CA ASP A 613 25.06 4.44 -25.24
C ASP A 613 25.75 5.82 -25.31
N LYS A 614 25.28 6.80 -24.54
CA LYS A 614 25.92 8.13 -24.40
C LYS A 614 26.79 8.20 -23.14
N SER A 615 27.60 9.25 -23.04
CA SER A 615 28.28 9.59 -21.78
C SER A 615 27.34 10.34 -20.87
N TYR A 616 27.41 10.04 -19.59
CA TYR A 616 26.60 10.67 -18.56
C TYR A 616 27.50 11.30 -17.50
N HIS A 617 26.93 12.23 -16.74
CA HIS A 617 27.53 12.81 -15.54
C HIS A 617 26.72 12.39 -14.32
N ALA A 618 27.38 11.82 -13.34
CA ALA A 618 26.77 11.33 -12.10
C ALA A 618 27.11 12.23 -10.92
N THR A 619 26.11 12.48 -10.05
CA THR A 619 26.29 13.09 -8.73
C THR A 619 25.84 12.07 -7.69
N LEU A 620 26.75 11.65 -6.83
CA LEU A 620 26.57 10.59 -5.83
C LEU A 620 26.63 11.14 -4.41
N PHE A 621 25.57 10.96 -3.66
CA PHE A 621 25.54 11.09 -2.21
C PHE A 621 25.75 9.71 -1.60
N LYS A 622 26.81 9.53 -0.83
CA LYS A 622 27.17 8.27 -0.17
C LYS A 622 27.56 8.48 1.28
N ASP A 623 27.35 7.45 2.11
CA ASP A 623 27.76 7.47 3.51
C ASP A 623 29.24 7.82 3.65
N GLY A 624 29.56 8.70 4.59
CA GLY A 624 30.90 9.03 4.97
C GLY A 624 31.56 7.94 5.81
N VAL A 625 32.86 8.00 5.98
CA VAL A 625 33.63 6.97 6.73
C VAL A 625 33.22 6.85 8.20
N ASN A 626 32.60 7.89 8.78
CA ASN A 626 32.11 7.93 10.15
C ASN A 626 30.57 7.85 10.26
N ALA A 627 29.84 7.56 9.18
CA ALA A 627 28.39 7.53 9.18
C ALA A 627 27.81 6.53 10.21
N HIS A 628 28.53 5.46 10.53
CA HIS A 628 28.18 4.51 11.59
C HIS A 628 28.17 5.11 13.00
N ARG A 629 28.78 6.29 13.20
CA ARG A 629 28.84 7.02 14.48
C ARG A 629 28.10 8.35 14.43
N ALA A 630 28.11 8.99 13.27
CA ALA A 630 27.45 10.27 13.00
C ALA A 630 26.59 10.12 11.74
N GLY A 631 25.31 9.82 11.92
CA GLY A 631 24.39 9.49 10.81
C GLY A 631 24.31 10.56 9.71
N ARG A 632 24.68 11.80 10.03
CA ARG A 632 24.75 12.92 9.07
C ARG A 632 26.09 13.01 8.29
N ASP A 633 27.07 12.12 8.56
CA ASP A 633 28.35 12.12 7.82
C ASP A 633 28.15 11.50 6.43
N TYR A 634 28.29 12.33 5.39
CA TYR A 634 28.19 11.90 4.01
C TYR A 634 29.20 12.63 3.11
N LYS A 635 29.35 12.12 1.90
CA LYS A 635 30.09 12.77 0.82
C LYS A 635 29.24 12.92 -0.42
N CYS A 636 29.36 14.07 -1.10
CA CYS A 636 28.81 14.31 -2.41
C CYS A 636 29.95 14.35 -3.43
N GLU A 637 29.91 13.49 -4.43
CA GLU A 637 30.95 13.34 -5.45
C GLU A 637 30.34 13.40 -6.85
N SER A 638 31.04 14.03 -7.80
CA SER A 638 30.61 14.09 -9.21
C SER A 638 31.67 13.51 -10.11
N PHE A 639 31.26 12.68 -11.07
CA PHE A 639 32.14 11.96 -11.99
C PHE A 639 31.43 11.52 -13.28
N PRO A 640 32.17 11.27 -14.37
CA PRO A 640 31.60 10.70 -15.59
C PRO A 640 31.27 9.22 -15.40
N ILE A 641 30.15 8.76 -16.00
CA ILE A 641 29.70 7.36 -15.96
C ILE A 641 29.17 6.93 -17.33
N LYS A 642 29.27 5.63 -17.64
CA LYS A 642 28.85 5.03 -18.90
C LYS A 642 28.06 3.76 -18.64
N LYS A 643 27.35 3.26 -19.68
CA LYS A 643 26.55 2.04 -19.68
C LYS A 643 27.27 0.79 -19.16
N ASP A 644 28.53 0.61 -19.51
CA ASP A 644 29.34 -0.56 -19.09
C ASP A 644 29.98 -0.34 -17.72
N GLY A 645 29.69 0.79 -17.06
CA GLY A 645 30.24 1.15 -15.77
C GLY A 645 29.65 0.30 -14.67
N LYS A 646 30.51 -0.09 -13.72
CA LYS A 646 30.13 -0.69 -12.45
C LYS A 646 30.53 0.28 -11.35
N LEU A 647 29.56 0.75 -10.60
CA LEU A 647 29.79 1.67 -9.49
C LEU A 647 29.75 0.91 -8.18
N LYS A 648 30.87 0.90 -7.46
CA LYS A 648 30.94 0.34 -6.10
C LYS A 648 30.66 1.43 -5.06
N VAL A 649 29.70 1.18 -4.18
CA VAL A 649 29.30 2.08 -3.12
C VAL A 649 29.28 1.33 -1.80
N HIS A 650 29.98 1.88 -0.81
CA HIS A 650 29.93 1.36 0.57
C HIS A 650 28.78 2.03 1.33
N LEU A 651 27.94 1.23 1.97
CA LEU A 651 26.86 1.66 2.86
C LEU A 651 27.25 1.34 4.29
N ALA A 652 27.16 2.34 5.17
CA ALA A 652 27.33 2.14 6.60
C ALA A 652 26.15 1.33 7.20
N PRO A 653 26.24 0.83 8.45
CA PRO A 653 25.10 0.23 9.15
C PRO A 653 23.90 1.20 9.19
N GLY A 654 22.73 0.76 8.69
CA GLY A 654 21.57 1.63 8.53
C GLY A 654 21.72 2.70 7.45
N GLY A 655 22.66 2.49 6.55
CA GLY A 655 23.09 3.45 5.56
C GLY A 655 22.36 3.40 4.23
N GLY A 656 22.83 4.26 3.31
CA GLY A 656 22.30 4.33 1.97
C GLY A 656 23.18 5.16 1.02
N PHE A 657 22.71 5.24 -0.21
CA PHE A 657 23.24 6.17 -1.21
C PHE A 657 22.13 6.67 -2.13
N ALA A 658 22.30 7.86 -2.64
CA ALA A 658 21.47 8.43 -3.68
C ALA A 658 22.32 8.95 -4.83
N LEU A 659 21.94 8.62 -6.05
CA LEU A 659 22.71 8.91 -7.26
C LEU A 659 21.79 9.57 -8.29
N LYS A 660 22.20 10.68 -8.86
CA LYS A 660 21.57 11.35 -10.00
C LYS A 660 22.51 11.22 -11.22
N ILE A 661 21.98 10.80 -12.38
CA ILE A 661 22.72 10.60 -13.61
C ILE A 661 22.03 11.37 -14.74
N LYS A 662 22.71 12.32 -15.35
CA LYS A 662 22.19 13.17 -16.43
C LYS A 662 23.13 13.27 -17.64
#